data_53432b159d16642056191fceb2c68e03
#
_entry.id   53432b159d16642056191fceb2c68e03
#
_cell.length_a   1.000
_cell.length_b   1.000
_cell.length_c   1.000
_cell.angle_alpha   90.00
_cell.angle_beta   90.00
_cell.angle_gamma   90.00
#
_symmetry.space_group_name_H-M   'P 1'
#
loop_
_entity.id
_entity.type
_entity.pdbx_description
1 polymer ?
#
loop_
_entity_poly.entity_id
_entity_poly.type
_entity_poly.pdbx_seq_one_letter_code
_entity_poly.pdbx_strand_id
1 'polypeptide(L)'
;MIDNITGEKERINPFFLPYDTPHYTVPFNRITLADYEEAMMEGIRREDEQIEKIINNPDEPTFENTIIPEDEVKGRKHYYDLLSRVESVFFNMLSAETNDEMDALAQKMSPILTKHGNDVSLNPKIFERVKYVYEHHGELTPEENCLLEKSYEGFVRSGALLDEAGKDRLRKLTEEASMLSLQFSQNVLKENKAYTLHITDEQQLDGLPNTAREAAHEAAKEHGLKGWVFTLDAPSYGPFMMYSTQRELRKELYMARNTLCIKDNDTNNLELCKRLINLRREMAQLLGYDTFADYVMKHRMATKVENVYKLLNDLIEAYKPKAIEEREEVETLAKEEEGAAFKMEPWDLAYYSQLLKKKKYDLDPEMLRPYLELGNVIKGVFGLATRLYGITFKENKEIPVYHPDVKPYEVYDKDGSYLAVLYVDFHPRKGKRDGAWMTEFQGQWIERDGTNVRPHASLVMNFSKPTEDKPALLRLGEVETFLHEFGHSLHGIFANTRFESLSGTNVWWDFVELPSQFMENFAVENEFLRTFAFHYQTGEPMPDELIEKVIASRNYGAATACLRQVSFGLLDMAYYTHKEEFTEDIISFEKKAWAPAIIDEQRMDTCMTVQFSHIMAGGYAAGYYSYKWAEVLDADAFSVFKKEGIFNQATAQRFRDNILSRGGTEHPMTLYKRFRGQEPTIDALKERDGLTKGQ
;
A
#
# COMPACT_ATOMS: atom_id res chain seq x y z
N MET A 1 -2.65 48.15 44.34
CA MET A 1 -1.79 47.29 43.56
C MET A 1 -2.46 45.97 43.47
N ILE A 2 -3.15 45.73 42.38
CA ILE A 2 -3.88 44.47 42.12
C ILE A 2 -3.09 43.81 41.00
N ASP A 3 -2.40 42.73 41.35
CA ASP A 3 -1.63 41.92 40.41
C ASP A 3 -2.61 41.18 39.50
N ASN A 4 -2.56 41.47 38.22
CA ASN A 4 -3.18 40.68 37.16
C ASN A 4 -2.40 39.37 37.00
N ILE A 5 -2.90 38.32 37.60
CA ILE A 5 -2.48 36.95 37.29
C ILE A 5 -3.42 36.49 36.18
N THR A 6 -3.06 36.72 34.93
CA THR A 6 -3.58 36.00 33.78
C THR A 6 -2.93 34.63 33.79
N GLY A 7 -3.57 33.68 34.48
CA GLY A 7 -3.18 32.28 34.41
C GLY A 7 -3.65 31.70 33.09
N GLU A 8 -2.92 31.93 32.00
CA GLU A 8 -2.95 31.02 30.86
C GLU A 8 -2.44 29.66 31.37
N LYS A 9 -3.31 28.69 31.47
CA LYS A 9 -2.88 27.30 31.67
C LYS A 9 -1.96 26.97 30.48
N GLU A 10 -0.70 26.70 30.76
CA GLU A 10 0.27 26.27 29.76
C GLU A 10 -0.36 25.09 28.99
N ARG A 11 -0.46 25.21 27.65
CA ARG A 11 -1.03 24.16 26.79
C ARG A 11 -0.13 22.92 26.87
N ILE A 12 -0.68 21.81 27.33
CA ILE A 12 0.04 20.53 27.39
C ILE A 12 -0.06 19.87 26.01
N ASN A 13 1.07 19.36 25.50
CA ASN A 13 1.13 18.60 24.27
C ASN A 13 0.21 17.35 24.36
N PRO A 14 -0.73 17.18 23.43
CA PRO A 14 -1.71 16.07 23.46
C PRO A 14 -1.07 14.68 23.51
N PHE A 15 0.12 14.51 22.92
CA PHE A 15 0.84 13.23 22.96
C PHE A 15 1.33 12.82 24.35
N PHE A 16 1.44 13.74 25.30
CA PHE A 16 1.90 13.46 26.66
C PHE A 16 0.77 12.97 27.58
N LEU A 17 -0.45 13.02 27.13
CA LEU A 17 -1.63 12.65 27.90
C LEU A 17 -2.27 11.39 27.31
N PRO A 18 -2.93 10.58 28.14
CA PRO A 18 -3.88 9.59 27.62
C PRO A 18 -4.94 10.31 26.78
N TYR A 19 -5.27 9.75 25.62
CA TYR A 19 -6.33 10.32 24.78
C TYR A 19 -7.69 10.13 25.46
N ASP A 20 -8.47 11.21 25.56
CA ASP A 20 -9.81 11.23 26.16
C ASP A 20 -10.93 11.21 25.09
N THR A 21 -10.58 10.83 23.90
CA THR A 21 -11.47 10.63 22.74
C THR A 21 -12.18 9.27 22.79
N PRO A 22 -13.27 9.07 22.03
CA PRO A 22 -13.87 7.75 21.92
C PRO A 22 -12.83 6.70 21.51
N HIS A 23 -12.82 5.56 22.19
CA HIS A 23 -11.84 4.47 22.00
C HIS A 23 -10.36 4.89 22.12
N TYR A 24 -10.06 6.01 22.76
CA TYR A 24 -8.71 6.55 22.89
C TYR A 24 -8.04 6.84 21.53
N THR A 25 -8.83 7.26 20.55
CA THR A 25 -8.36 7.62 19.21
C THR A 25 -7.53 8.91 19.21
N VAL A 26 -6.73 9.09 18.17
CA VAL A 26 -5.84 10.26 18.02
C VAL A 26 -6.67 11.57 18.03
N PRO A 27 -6.36 12.54 18.91
CA PRO A 27 -7.07 13.82 19.00
C PRO A 27 -6.59 14.81 17.94
N PHE A 28 -6.77 14.50 16.64
CA PHE A 28 -6.24 15.28 15.51
C PHE A 28 -6.56 16.78 15.59
N ASN A 29 -7.72 17.14 16.09
CA ASN A 29 -8.15 18.53 16.23
C ASN A 29 -7.41 19.33 17.33
N ARG A 30 -6.56 18.69 18.11
CA ARG A 30 -5.77 19.30 19.19
C ARG A 30 -4.27 19.28 18.92
N ILE A 31 -3.81 18.50 17.95
CA ILE A 31 -2.39 18.36 17.61
C ILE A 31 -1.98 19.50 16.66
N THR A 32 -0.83 20.10 16.94
CA THR A 32 -0.19 21.12 16.09
C THR A 32 1.15 20.61 15.59
N LEU A 33 1.73 21.25 14.59
CA LEU A 33 3.02 20.87 14.04
C LEU A 33 4.14 20.84 15.10
N ALA A 34 4.14 21.80 16.04
CA ALA A 34 5.13 21.87 17.12
C ALA A 34 5.06 20.69 18.09
N ASP A 35 3.87 20.10 18.26
CA ASP A 35 3.68 18.95 19.15
C ASP A 35 4.45 17.71 18.67
N TYR A 36 4.59 17.53 17.36
CA TYR A 36 5.30 16.37 16.80
C TYR A 36 6.78 16.37 17.19
N GLU A 37 7.48 17.47 16.97
CA GLU A 37 8.92 17.56 17.28
C GLU A 37 9.18 17.35 18.77
N GLU A 38 8.44 18.07 19.62
CA GLU A 38 8.56 17.94 21.07
C GLU A 38 8.30 16.51 21.55
N ALA A 39 7.24 15.88 21.03
CA ALA A 39 6.87 14.54 21.43
C ALA A 39 7.83 13.46 20.89
N MET A 40 8.38 13.62 19.68
CA MET A 40 9.42 12.72 19.16
C MET A 40 10.69 12.78 20.01
N MET A 41 11.15 13.98 20.36
CA MET A 41 12.36 14.14 21.20
C MET A 41 12.16 13.57 22.60
N GLU A 42 11.01 13.79 23.22
CA GLU A 42 10.67 13.18 24.50
C GLU A 42 10.47 11.66 24.38
N GLY A 43 9.92 11.19 23.26
CA GLY A 43 9.79 9.77 22.95
C GLY A 43 11.14 9.05 22.91
N ILE A 44 12.11 9.62 22.18
CA ILE A 44 13.51 9.14 22.17
C ILE A 44 14.05 9.04 23.58
N ARG A 45 13.90 10.08 24.38
CA ARG A 45 14.38 10.09 25.78
C ARG A 45 13.76 8.98 26.64
N ARG A 46 12.45 8.71 26.46
CA ARG A 46 11.75 7.65 27.22
C ARG A 46 12.17 6.25 26.75
N GLU A 47 12.36 6.09 25.45
CA GLU A 47 12.87 4.83 24.90
C GLU A 47 14.30 4.55 25.41
N ASP A 48 15.20 5.54 25.38
CA ASP A 48 16.54 5.43 25.97
C ASP A 48 16.49 5.04 27.47
N GLU A 49 15.57 5.62 28.23
CA GLU A 49 15.37 5.29 29.65
C GLU A 49 14.98 3.80 29.83
N GLN A 50 14.11 3.27 28.98
CA GLN A 50 13.71 1.87 29.04
C GLN A 50 14.86 0.93 28.61
N ILE A 51 15.57 1.29 27.55
CA ILE A 51 16.76 0.54 27.10
C ILE A 51 17.80 0.46 28.22
N GLU A 52 18.08 1.57 28.90
CA GLU A 52 19.00 1.59 30.04
C GLU A 52 18.52 0.70 31.20
N LYS A 53 17.21 0.62 31.46
CA LYS A 53 16.67 -0.30 32.45
C LYS A 53 16.88 -1.77 32.08
N ILE A 54 16.68 -2.10 30.80
CA ILE A 54 16.92 -3.47 30.29
C ILE A 54 18.40 -3.82 30.43
N ILE A 55 19.30 -2.94 29.96
CA ILE A 55 20.75 -3.16 29.97
C ILE A 55 21.31 -3.32 31.41
N ASN A 56 20.83 -2.48 32.33
CA ASN A 56 21.34 -2.44 33.69
C ASN A 56 20.58 -3.37 34.65
N ASN A 57 19.67 -4.20 34.16
CA ASN A 57 19.00 -5.20 35.01
C ASN A 57 20.03 -6.23 35.52
N PRO A 58 20.21 -6.36 36.85
CA PRO A 58 21.19 -7.27 37.41
C PRO A 58 20.79 -8.76 37.34
N ASP A 59 19.52 -9.03 37.05
CA ASP A 59 19.02 -10.40 36.97
C ASP A 59 19.45 -11.05 35.64
N GLU A 60 19.54 -12.37 35.65
CA GLU A 60 19.79 -13.17 34.46
C GLU A 60 18.74 -12.83 33.35
N PRO A 61 19.18 -12.66 32.11
CA PRO A 61 18.25 -12.35 31.03
C PRO A 61 17.20 -13.44 30.82
N THR A 62 15.93 -13.04 30.79
CA THR A 62 14.78 -13.92 30.51
C THR A 62 13.90 -13.30 29.46
N PHE A 63 12.95 -14.07 28.91
CA PHE A 63 11.95 -13.58 27.98
C PHE A 63 11.16 -12.40 28.60
N GLU A 64 10.78 -12.51 29.90
CA GLU A 64 9.97 -11.51 30.57
C GLU A 64 10.73 -10.23 30.91
N ASN A 65 12.02 -10.31 31.21
CA ASN A 65 12.79 -9.12 31.63
C ASN A 65 13.65 -8.50 30.52
N THR A 66 13.67 -9.12 29.34
CA THR A 66 14.47 -8.66 28.20
C THR A 66 13.63 -8.52 26.93
N ILE A 67 12.98 -9.60 26.46
CA ILE A 67 12.26 -9.60 25.18
C ILE A 67 10.95 -8.82 25.28
N ILE A 68 10.13 -9.04 26.31
CA ILE A 68 8.88 -8.30 26.49
C ILE A 68 9.14 -6.79 26.64
N PRO A 69 10.06 -6.30 27.53
CA PRO A 69 10.35 -4.87 27.60
C PRO A 69 10.95 -4.27 26.33
N GLU A 70 11.70 -5.06 25.55
CA GLU A 70 12.25 -4.63 24.25
C GLU A 70 11.15 -4.49 23.19
N ASP A 71 10.19 -5.41 23.15
CA ASP A 71 9.01 -5.33 22.31
C ASP A 71 8.08 -4.17 22.73
N GLU A 72 7.91 -3.96 24.04
CA GLU A 72 7.12 -2.86 24.61
C GLU A 72 7.66 -1.46 24.27
N VAL A 73 8.95 -1.33 24.00
CA VAL A 73 9.55 -0.08 23.48
C VAL A 73 9.13 0.17 22.04
N LYS A 74 9.07 -0.88 21.25
CA LYS A 74 8.67 -0.83 19.84
C LYS A 74 7.15 -0.84 19.64
N GLY A 75 6.42 -1.35 20.62
CA GLY A 75 4.95 -1.39 20.66
C GLY A 75 4.35 -0.18 21.37
N ARG A 76 3.01 -0.10 21.42
CA ARG A 76 2.30 1.10 21.88
C ARG A 76 1.74 0.97 23.28
N LYS A 77 2.62 0.84 24.31
CA LYS A 77 2.19 0.74 25.70
C LYS A 77 2.61 1.92 26.58
N HIS A 78 1.72 2.89 26.68
CA HIS A 78 1.66 3.94 27.71
C HIS A 78 2.83 4.93 27.78
N TYR A 79 3.84 4.72 28.61
CA TYR A 79 4.87 5.73 28.87
C TYR A 79 6.03 5.64 27.86
N TYR A 80 6.46 4.43 27.53
CA TYR A 80 7.62 4.19 26.66
C TYR A 80 7.24 4.12 25.18
N ASP A 81 5.97 3.97 24.87
CA ASP A 81 5.46 3.92 23.49
C ASP A 81 5.32 5.30 22.82
N LEU A 82 5.70 6.36 23.48
CA LEU A 82 5.46 7.72 23.00
C LEU A 82 6.03 7.93 21.59
N LEU A 83 7.28 7.45 21.33
CA LEU A 83 7.93 7.61 20.04
C LEU A 83 7.14 6.92 18.93
N SER A 84 6.87 5.63 19.10
CA SER A 84 6.10 4.84 18.13
C SER A 84 4.71 5.43 17.85
N ARG A 85 4.02 5.90 18.89
CA ARG A 85 2.71 6.54 18.77
C ARG A 85 2.75 7.86 17.99
N VAL A 86 3.77 8.68 18.22
CA VAL A 86 3.93 9.95 17.50
C VAL A 86 4.35 9.72 16.06
N GLU A 87 5.31 8.81 15.83
CA GLU A 87 5.78 8.46 14.49
C GLU A 87 4.66 7.92 13.61
N SER A 88 3.82 7.02 14.15
CA SER A 88 2.71 6.47 13.38
C SER A 88 1.72 7.55 12.93
N VAL A 89 1.43 8.55 13.77
CA VAL A 89 0.56 9.67 13.40
C VAL A 89 1.26 10.58 12.40
N PHE A 90 2.51 10.98 12.67
CA PHE A 90 3.25 11.92 11.85
C PHE A 90 3.47 11.40 10.42
N PHE A 91 4.00 10.19 10.25
CA PHE A 91 4.30 9.65 8.93
C PHE A 91 3.03 9.27 8.14
N ASN A 92 1.95 8.91 8.83
CA ASN A 92 0.65 8.79 8.18
C ASN A 92 0.17 10.15 7.64
N MET A 93 0.26 11.21 8.44
CA MET A 93 -0.13 12.55 8.01
C MET A 93 0.80 13.09 6.92
N LEU A 94 2.09 12.79 6.98
CA LEU A 94 3.04 13.16 5.92
C LEU A 94 2.63 12.58 4.54
N SER A 95 1.96 11.45 4.51
CA SER A 95 1.45 10.83 3.28
C SER A 95 0.02 11.28 2.93
N ALA A 96 -0.84 11.49 3.92
CA ALA A 96 -2.28 11.72 3.72
C ALA A 96 -2.69 13.20 3.75
N GLU A 97 -1.94 14.06 4.46
CA GLU A 97 -2.30 15.49 4.67
C GLU A 97 -1.06 16.35 4.92
N THR A 98 -0.07 16.31 4.00
CA THR A 98 1.17 17.06 4.16
C THR A 98 1.07 18.53 3.68
N ASN A 99 2.04 19.31 4.09
CA ASN A 99 2.31 20.67 3.61
C ASN A 99 3.81 20.97 3.72
N ASP A 100 4.26 22.11 3.18
CA ASP A 100 5.67 22.50 3.15
C ASP A 100 6.33 22.53 4.54
N GLU A 101 5.61 22.94 5.59
CA GLU A 101 6.12 22.98 6.96
C GLU A 101 6.28 21.57 7.55
N MET A 102 5.35 20.68 7.26
CA MET A 102 5.41 19.29 7.68
C MET A 102 6.52 18.53 6.95
N ASP A 103 6.69 18.80 5.66
CA ASP A 103 7.81 18.26 4.86
C ASP A 103 9.16 18.70 5.39
N ALA A 104 9.29 19.98 5.77
CA ALA A 104 10.52 20.51 6.40
C ALA A 104 10.80 19.85 7.76
N LEU A 105 9.75 19.62 8.57
CA LEU A 105 9.89 18.92 9.84
C LEU A 105 10.31 17.46 9.63
N ALA A 106 9.76 16.78 8.62
CA ALA A 106 10.16 15.41 8.27
C ALA A 106 11.65 15.33 7.89
N GLN A 107 12.13 16.28 7.08
CA GLN A 107 13.57 16.37 6.74
C GLN A 107 14.46 16.61 7.96
N LYS A 108 14.00 17.39 8.91
CA LYS A 108 14.71 17.65 10.17
C LYS A 108 14.76 16.43 11.07
N MET A 109 13.62 15.74 11.23
CA MET A 109 13.48 14.65 12.20
C MET A 109 13.98 13.30 11.68
N SER A 110 13.87 13.03 10.38
CA SER A 110 14.26 11.73 9.80
C SER A 110 15.70 11.30 10.14
N PRO A 111 16.75 12.13 10.02
CA PRO A 111 18.09 11.72 10.42
C PRO A 111 18.23 11.49 11.94
N ILE A 112 17.48 12.23 12.77
CA ILE A 112 17.49 12.06 14.23
C ILE A 112 16.88 10.70 14.61
N LEU A 113 15.72 10.39 14.03
CA LEU A 113 15.01 9.12 14.27
C LEU A 113 15.81 7.93 13.75
N THR A 114 16.38 8.04 12.54
CA THR A 114 17.25 7.00 11.97
C THR A 114 18.48 6.75 12.83
N LYS A 115 19.11 7.82 13.32
CA LYS A 115 20.27 7.70 14.23
C LYS A 115 19.87 6.97 15.51
N HIS A 116 18.76 7.38 16.13
CA HIS A 116 18.26 6.73 17.36
C HIS A 116 17.97 5.24 17.12
N GLY A 117 17.25 4.88 16.06
CA GLY A 117 16.99 3.49 15.70
C GLY A 117 18.27 2.66 15.49
N ASN A 118 19.30 3.26 14.86
CA ASN A 118 20.62 2.65 14.74
C ASN A 118 21.31 2.47 16.09
N ASP A 119 21.24 3.47 16.97
CA ASP A 119 21.86 3.42 18.29
C ASP A 119 21.24 2.31 19.16
N VAL A 120 19.94 2.05 19.02
CA VAL A 120 19.25 0.93 19.69
C VAL A 120 19.62 -0.41 19.05
N SER A 121 19.45 -0.55 17.74
CA SER A 121 19.62 -1.83 17.04
C SER A 121 21.09 -2.31 16.98
N LEU A 122 22.05 -1.41 17.09
CA LEU A 122 23.48 -1.69 17.12
C LEU A 122 24.08 -1.70 18.54
N ASN A 123 23.24 -1.55 19.58
CA ASN A 123 23.72 -1.53 20.96
C ASN A 123 24.15 -2.95 21.38
N PRO A 124 25.45 -3.16 21.71
CA PRO A 124 25.96 -4.49 22.01
C PRO A 124 25.38 -5.06 23.30
N LYS A 125 25.08 -4.22 24.28
CA LYS A 125 24.63 -4.69 25.61
C LYS A 125 23.19 -5.22 25.55
N ILE A 126 22.29 -4.56 24.82
CA ILE A 126 20.93 -5.08 24.62
C ILE A 126 20.98 -6.35 23.77
N PHE A 127 21.80 -6.37 22.71
CA PHE A 127 21.98 -7.56 21.88
C PHE A 127 22.53 -8.76 22.67
N GLU A 128 23.50 -8.55 23.56
CA GLU A 128 24.01 -9.63 24.43
C GLU A 128 22.91 -10.25 25.30
N ARG A 129 22.00 -9.45 25.84
CA ARG A 129 20.86 -9.94 26.61
C ARG A 129 19.85 -10.70 25.74
N VAL A 130 19.49 -10.14 24.58
CA VAL A 130 18.58 -10.81 23.61
C VAL A 130 19.19 -12.14 23.14
N LYS A 131 20.47 -12.16 22.79
CA LYS A 131 21.20 -13.36 22.40
C LYS A 131 21.23 -14.40 23.51
N TYR A 132 21.47 -13.98 24.75
CA TYR A 132 21.45 -14.89 25.91
C TYR A 132 20.10 -15.58 26.05
N VAL A 133 18.99 -14.83 25.97
CA VAL A 133 17.63 -15.40 26.00
C VAL A 133 17.43 -16.37 24.82
N TYR A 134 17.84 -15.99 23.62
CA TYR A 134 17.72 -16.83 22.42
C TYR A 134 18.45 -18.19 22.57
N GLU A 135 19.61 -18.21 23.22
CA GLU A 135 20.42 -19.42 23.41
C GLU A 135 20.00 -20.24 24.64
N HIS A 136 19.31 -19.66 25.66
CA HIS A 136 19.09 -20.27 26.98
C HIS A 136 17.64 -20.22 27.48
N HIS A 137 16.66 -19.90 26.58
CA HIS A 137 15.25 -19.85 27.01
C HIS A 137 14.71 -21.22 27.40
N GLY A 138 13.72 -21.23 28.32
CA GLY A 138 12.95 -22.41 28.69
C GLY A 138 11.85 -22.73 27.65
N GLU A 139 10.80 -23.41 28.09
CA GLU A 139 9.63 -23.64 27.26
C GLU A 139 8.89 -22.30 26.98
N LEU A 140 8.69 -21.98 25.74
CA LEU A 140 7.93 -20.83 25.27
C LEU A 140 6.74 -21.30 24.42
N THR A 141 5.68 -20.52 24.39
CA THR A 141 4.57 -20.74 23.44
C THR A 141 5.05 -20.51 22.00
N PRO A 142 4.35 -21.02 20.97
CA PRO A 142 4.73 -20.74 19.57
C PRO A 142 4.82 -19.26 19.26
N GLU A 143 3.95 -18.42 19.82
CA GLU A 143 3.96 -16.97 19.61
C GLU A 143 5.14 -16.28 20.31
N GLU A 144 5.48 -16.69 21.52
CA GLU A 144 6.66 -16.21 22.25
C GLU A 144 7.96 -16.61 21.52
N ASN A 145 8.04 -17.84 21.01
CA ASN A 145 9.17 -18.25 20.17
C ASN A 145 9.30 -17.38 18.93
N CYS A 146 8.18 -17.09 18.28
CA CYS A 146 8.16 -16.24 17.08
C CYS A 146 8.67 -14.82 17.39
N LEU A 147 8.25 -14.25 18.54
CA LEU A 147 8.74 -12.96 18.98
C LEU A 147 10.24 -12.99 19.28
N LEU A 148 10.72 -14.01 20.00
CA LEU A 148 12.13 -14.17 20.35
C LEU A 148 13.01 -14.30 19.09
N GLU A 149 12.60 -15.15 18.14
CA GLU A 149 13.29 -15.30 16.85
C GLU A 149 13.31 -13.97 16.09
N LYS A 150 12.17 -13.27 16.00
CA LYS A 150 12.06 -11.97 15.33
C LYS A 150 12.96 -10.91 15.98
N SER A 151 12.99 -10.83 17.30
CA SER A 151 13.88 -9.93 18.05
C SER A 151 15.34 -10.24 17.76
N TYR A 152 15.78 -11.48 17.96
CA TYR A 152 17.17 -11.87 17.73
C TYR A 152 17.62 -11.63 16.28
N GLU A 153 16.84 -12.11 15.33
CA GLU A 153 17.14 -11.93 13.90
C GLU A 153 17.07 -10.46 13.50
N GLY A 154 16.18 -9.67 14.08
CA GLY A 154 16.10 -8.23 13.90
C GLY A 154 17.42 -7.52 14.22
N PHE A 155 18.02 -7.82 15.37
CA PHE A 155 19.34 -7.30 15.75
C PHE A 155 20.46 -7.77 14.81
N VAL A 156 20.49 -9.08 14.49
CA VAL A 156 21.50 -9.65 13.59
C VAL A 156 21.43 -8.98 12.21
N ARG A 157 20.25 -8.83 11.66
CA ARG A 157 20.01 -8.19 10.35
C ARG A 157 20.28 -6.69 10.36
N SER A 158 20.16 -6.05 11.51
CA SER A 158 20.51 -4.65 11.71
C SER A 158 22.01 -4.43 11.95
N GLY A 159 22.82 -5.49 11.95
CA GLY A 159 24.29 -5.41 12.03
C GLY A 159 24.88 -5.56 13.43
N ALA A 160 24.14 -6.12 14.40
CA ALA A 160 24.63 -6.31 15.78
C ALA A 160 25.91 -7.16 15.85
N LEU A 161 26.14 -8.05 14.89
CA LEU A 161 27.35 -8.89 14.81
C LEU A 161 28.55 -8.22 14.16
N LEU A 162 28.39 -6.99 13.61
CA LEU A 162 29.49 -6.24 13.02
C LEU A 162 30.46 -5.73 14.09
N ASP A 163 31.72 -5.54 13.70
CA ASP A 163 32.67 -4.76 14.49
C ASP A 163 32.28 -3.27 14.52
N GLU A 164 32.94 -2.48 15.36
CA GLU A 164 32.59 -1.05 15.52
C GLU A 164 32.76 -0.26 14.22
N ALA A 165 33.77 -0.56 13.39
CA ALA A 165 33.96 0.11 12.11
C ALA A 165 32.82 -0.24 11.13
N GLY A 166 32.37 -1.49 11.11
CA GLY A 166 31.20 -1.94 10.34
C GLY A 166 29.91 -1.28 10.81
N LYS A 167 29.69 -1.20 12.11
CA LYS A 167 28.52 -0.50 12.67
C LYS A 167 28.49 0.99 12.31
N ASP A 168 29.64 1.67 12.41
CA ASP A 168 29.74 3.09 12.01
C ASP A 168 29.50 3.29 10.51
N ARG A 169 29.95 2.35 9.69
CA ARG A 169 29.66 2.38 8.25
C ARG A 169 28.16 2.17 8.00
N LEU A 170 27.54 1.19 8.65
CA LEU A 170 26.12 0.89 8.49
C LEU A 170 25.25 2.08 8.91
N ARG A 171 25.56 2.75 10.02
CA ARG A 171 24.84 3.98 10.45
C ARG A 171 24.83 5.03 9.34
N LYS A 172 25.98 5.32 8.75
CA LYS A 172 26.07 6.31 7.65
C LYS A 172 25.28 5.91 6.43
N LEU A 173 25.27 4.62 6.07
CA LEU A 173 24.53 4.11 4.92
C LEU A 173 23.02 4.19 5.17
N THR A 174 22.54 3.82 6.35
CA THR A 174 21.11 3.86 6.69
C THR A 174 20.59 5.29 6.82
N GLU A 175 21.34 6.20 7.42
CA GLU A 175 21.00 7.63 7.50
C GLU A 175 20.87 8.24 6.11
N GLU A 176 21.85 8.01 5.22
CA GLU A 176 21.82 8.48 3.85
C GLU A 176 20.64 7.89 3.07
N ALA A 177 20.38 6.57 3.20
CA ALA A 177 19.28 5.90 2.51
C ALA A 177 17.90 6.45 2.96
N SER A 178 17.72 6.72 4.25
CA SER A 178 16.49 7.31 4.79
C SER A 178 16.23 8.70 4.22
N MET A 179 17.24 9.56 4.19
CA MET A 179 17.14 10.91 3.63
C MET A 179 16.83 10.89 2.14
N LEU A 180 17.48 10.03 1.37
CA LEU A 180 17.24 9.93 -0.07
C LEU A 180 15.86 9.34 -0.39
N SER A 181 15.37 8.39 0.40
CA SER A 181 14.02 7.84 0.24
C SER A 181 12.94 8.89 0.50
N LEU A 182 13.12 9.73 1.52
CA LEU A 182 12.25 10.86 1.79
C LEU A 182 12.28 11.88 0.66
N GLN A 183 13.48 12.27 0.21
CA GLN A 183 13.67 13.21 -0.90
C GLN A 183 13.03 12.70 -2.20
N PHE A 184 13.17 11.40 -2.49
CA PHE A 184 12.53 10.75 -3.64
C PHE A 184 11.02 10.98 -3.62
N SER A 185 10.38 10.68 -2.49
CA SER A 185 8.92 10.79 -2.33
C SER A 185 8.43 12.22 -2.48
N GLN A 186 9.15 13.17 -1.87
CA GLN A 186 8.82 14.60 -1.96
C GLN A 186 8.98 15.14 -3.39
N ASN A 187 10.01 14.72 -4.12
CA ASN A 187 10.22 15.11 -5.51
C ASN A 187 9.08 14.61 -6.41
N VAL A 188 8.67 13.34 -6.26
CA VAL A 188 7.56 12.76 -7.03
C VAL A 188 6.25 13.50 -6.75
N LEU A 189 5.93 13.74 -5.48
CA LEU A 189 4.71 14.46 -5.10
C LEU A 189 4.72 15.89 -5.67
N LYS A 190 5.83 16.62 -5.51
CA LYS A 190 5.98 18.00 -5.98
C LYS A 190 5.78 18.12 -7.50
N GLU A 191 6.44 17.27 -8.30
CA GLU A 191 6.27 17.30 -9.75
C GLU A 191 4.90 16.86 -10.22
N ASN A 192 4.32 15.82 -9.58
CA ASN A 192 2.97 15.37 -9.90
C ASN A 192 1.94 16.49 -9.71
N LYS A 193 1.97 17.17 -8.56
CA LYS A 193 1.01 18.22 -8.23
C LYS A 193 1.26 19.56 -8.92
N ALA A 194 2.45 19.76 -9.49
CA ALA A 194 2.78 20.98 -10.25
C ALA A 194 2.22 20.98 -11.68
N TYR A 195 1.86 19.80 -12.23
CA TYR A 195 1.39 19.68 -13.60
C TYR A 195 -0.12 19.87 -13.71
N THR A 196 -0.54 20.68 -14.66
CA THR A 196 -1.94 20.81 -15.09
C THR A 196 -2.04 20.98 -16.62
N LEU A 197 -2.97 20.26 -17.24
CA LEU A 197 -3.39 20.52 -18.60
C LEU A 197 -4.65 21.40 -18.57
N HIS A 198 -4.50 22.69 -18.92
CA HIS A 198 -5.59 23.65 -18.90
C HIS A 198 -6.21 23.79 -20.31
N ILE A 199 -7.49 23.48 -20.44
CA ILE A 199 -8.27 23.55 -21.68
C ILE A 199 -9.33 24.64 -21.54
N THR A 200 -9.44 25.51 -22.56
CA THR A 200 -10.45 26.56 -22.63
C THR A 200 -11.35 26.44 -23.85
N ASP A 201 -10.97 25.61 -24.82
CA ASP A 201 -11.76 25.32 -26.02
C ASP A 201 -12.55 24.01 -25.83
N GLU A 202 -13.87 24.12 -25.81
CA GLU A 202 -14.75 22.96 -25.60
C GLU A 202 -14.59 21.88 -26.70
N GLN A 203 -14.13 22.23 -27.89
CA GLN A 203 -13.87 21.25 -28.95
C GLN A 203 -12.74 20.29 -28.61
N GLN A 204 -11.81 20.71 -27.76
CA GLN A 204 -10.72 19.86 -27.27
C GLN A 204 -11.16 18.80 -26.22
N LEU A 205 -12.43 18.88 -25.79
CA LEU A 205 -13.02 17.88 -24.87
C LEU A 205 -13.72 16.74 -25.62
N ASP A 206 -13.65 16.73 -26.96
CA ASP A 206 -14.33 15.71 -27.72
C ASP A 206 -13.93 14.29 -27.31
N GLY A 207 -14.93 13.40 -27.26
CA GLY A 207 -14.79 12.02 -26.77
C GLY A 207 -14.87 11.87 -25.26
N LEU A 208 -14.56 12.90 -24.46
CA LEU A 208 -14.58 12.80 -22.99
C LEU A 208 -16.00 12.65 -22.44
N PRO A 209 -16.24 11.71 -21.51
CA PRO A 209 -17.54 11.57 -20.86
C PRO A 209 -17.87 12.78 -19.99
N ASN A 210 -19.16 13.03 -19.78
CA ASN A 210 -19.63 14.18 -18.99
C ASN A 210 -19.05 14.18 -17.57
N THR A 211 -18.90 13.02 -16.97
CA THR A 211 -18.30 12.87 -15.64
C THR A 211 -16.86 13.41 -15.58
N ALA A 212 -16.05 13.14 -16.61
CA ALA A 212 -14.69 13.67 -16.70
C ALA A 212 -14.66 15.17 -16.98
N ARG A 213 -15.58 15.69 -17.81
CA ARG A 213 -15.70 17.13 -18.11
C ARG A 213 -16.13 17.91 -16.87
N GLU A 214 -17.12 17.41 -16.14
CA GLU A 214 -17.60 18.01 -14.89
C GLU A 214 -16.47 18.07 -13.85
N ALA A 215 -15.78 16.94 -13.62
CA ALA A 215 -14.64 16.88 -12.69
C ALA A 215 -13.52 17.85 -13.07
N ALA A 216 -13.19 17.95 -14.36
CA ALA A 216 -12.17 18.89 -14.86
C ALA A 216 -12.60 20.35 -14.71
N HIS A 217 -13.90 20.64 -14.82
CA HIS A 217 -14.44 21.97 -14.59
C HIS A 217 -14.35 22.38 -13.11
N GLU A 218 -14.67 21.46 -12.19
CA GLU A 218 -14.49 21.71 -10.75
C GLU A 218 -13.00 21.91 -10.42
N ALA A 219 -12.11 21.09 -10.97
CA ALA A 219 -10.67 21.28 -10.81
C ALA A 219 -10.20 22.66 -11.31
N ALA A 220 -10.75 23.15 -12.43
CA ALA A 220 -10.45 24.51 -12.93
C ALA A 220 -10.88 25.58 -11.90
N LYS A 221 -12.05 25.45 -11.29
CA LYS A 221 -12.52 26.37 -10.22
C LYS A 221 -11.59 26.33 -9.00
N GLU A 222 -11.16 25.14 -8.55
CA GLU A 222 -10.19 25.00 -7.45
C GLU A 222 -8.87 25.72 -7.75
N HIS A 223 -8.44 25.74 -9.01
CA HIS A 223 -7.27 26.47 -9.49
C HIS A 223 -7.52 27.96 -9.80
N GLY A 224 -8.74 28.46 -9.62
CA GLY A 224 -9.11 29.83 -9.98
C GLY A 224 -9.12 30.12 -11.49
N LEU A 225 -9.27 29.09 -12.31
CA LEU A 225 -9.22 29.13 -13.77
C LEU A 225 -10.64 28.97 -14.38
N LYS A 226 -10.82 29.46 -15.61
CA LYS A 226 -12.00 29.17 -16.42
C LYS A 226 -11.71 27.99 -17.35
N GLY A 227 -12.76 27.24 -17.70
CA GLY A 227 -12.63 26.07 -18.57
C GLY A 227 -12.45 24.78 -17.80
N TRP A 228 -11.47 23.99 -18.15
CA TRP A 228 -11.24 22.64 -17.64
C TRP A 228 -9.76 22.41 -17.31
N VAL A 229 -9.49 21.77 -16.19
CA VAL A 229 -8.14 21.39 -15.76
C VAL A 229 -8.08 19.87 -15.57
N PHE A 230 -7.12 19.25 -16.25
CA PHE A 230 -6.77 17.84 -16.07
C PHE A 230 -5.42 17.74 -15.37
N THR A 231 -5.31 16.81 -14.43
CA THR A 231 -4.11 16.56 -13.62
C THR A 231 -3.55 15.16 -13.90
N LEU A 232 -2.41 14.84 -13.29
CA LEU A 232 -1.84 13.50 -13.37
C LEU A 232 -2.45 12.52 -12.35
N ASP A 233 -3.38 12.97 -11.51
CA ASP A 233 -4.10 12.08 -10.59
C ASP A 233 -4.95 11.06 -11.36
N ALA A 234 -5.00 9.82 -10.87
CA ALA A 234 -5.63 8.71 -11.56
C ALA A 234 -7.09 8.96 -12.03
N PRO A 235 -7.96 9.63 -11.24
CA PRO A 235 -9.33 9.92 -11.68
C PRO A 235 -9.43 10.95 -12.83
N SER A 236 -8.41 11.78 -13.01
CA SER A 236 -8.32 12.77 -14.09
C SER A 236 -7.60 12.18 -15.30
N TYR A 237 -6.42 11.61 -15.08
CA TYR A 237 -5.56 11.03 -16.11
C TYR A 237 -6.22 9.85 -16.85
N GLY A 238 -6.76 8.89 -16.12
CA GLY A 238 -7.30 7.65 -16.69
C GLY A 238 -8.42 7.89 -17.72
N PRO A 239 -9.50 8.59 -17.37
CA PRO A 239 -10.58 8.90 -18.32
C PRO A 239 -10.10 9.71 -19.53
N PHE A 240 -9.16 10.65 -19.35
CA PHE A 240 -8.61 11.41 -20.45
C PHE A 240 -7.92 10.49 -21.47
N MET A 241 -7.06 9.59 -21.00
CA MET A 241 -6.32 8.65 -21.84
C MET A 241 -7.24 7.64 -22.55
N MET A 242 -8.35 7.24 -21.91
CA MET A 242 -9.28 6.26 -22.45
C MET A 242 -10.27 6.84 -23.48
N TYR A 243 -10.65 8.12 -23.34
CA TYR A 243 -11.79 8.66 -24.07
C TYR A 243 -11.50 9.86 -24.95
N SER A 244 -10.47 10.67 -24.66
CA SER A 244 -10.19 11.85 -25.46
C SER A 244 -9.84 11.48 -26.89
N THR A 245 -10.54 12.05 -27.88
CA THR A 245 -10.21 11.91 -29.32
C THR A 245 -8.98 12.73 -29.70
N GLN A 246 -8.56 13.67 -28.84
CA GLN A 246 -7.44 14.59 -29.11
C GLN A 246 -6.10 13.86 -28.87
N ARG A 247 -5.58 13.21 -29.91
CA ARG A 247 -4.35 12.38 -29.81
C ARG A 247 -3.15 13.15 -29.30
N GLU A 248 -2.96 14.42 -29.74
CA GLU A 248 -1.82 15.23 -29.27
C GLU A 248 -1.94 15.59 -27.78
N LEU A 249 -3.15 15.81 -27.26
CA LEU A 249 -3.35 16.05 -25.83
C LEU A 249 -3.17 14.77 -25.01
N ARG A 250 -3.57 13.59 -25.54
CA ARG A 250 -3.21 12.31 -24.90
C ARG A 250 -1.71 12.13 -24.81
N LYS A 251 -0.99 12.45 -25.91
CA LYS A 251 0.48 12.42 -25.93
C LYS A 251 1.09 13.36 -24.89
N GLU A 252 0.62 14.60 -24.83
CA GLU A 252 1.08 15.59 -23.87
C GLU A 252 0.93 15.08 -22.43
N LEU A 253 -0.27 14.61 -22.10
CA LEU A 253 -0.57 14.11 -20.74
C LEU A 253 0.22 12.83 -20.42
N TYR A 254 0.35 11.91 -21.40
CA TYR A 254 1.17 10.72 -21.27
C TYR A 254 2.63 11.05 -21.00
N MET A 255 3.20 11.98 -21.79
CA MET A 255 4.60 12.40 -21.62
C MET A 255 4.79 13.10 -20.27
N ALA A 256 3.87 13.99 -19.88
CA ALA A 256 3.94 14.65 -18.58
C ALA A 256 4.05 13.65 -17.43
N ARG A 257 3.23 12.57 -17.44
CA ARG A 257 3.26 11.54 -16.40
C ARG A 257 4.52 10.66 -16.48
N ASN A 258 4.95 10.27 -17.66
CA ASN A 258 6.05 9.30 -17.83
C ASN A 258 7.44 9.96 -17.88
N THR A 259 7.50 11.29 -17.77
CA THR A 259 8.75 12.07 -17.64
C THR A 259 8.87 12.80 -16.30
N LEU A 260 8.07 12.41 -15.29
CA LEU A 260 8.23 12.92 -13.93
C LEU A 260 9.64 12.61 -13.44
N CYS A 261 10.25 13.56 -12.77
CA CYS A 261 11.54 13.44 -12.08
C CYS A 261 12.74 13.01 -12.95
N ILE A 262 12.66 13.22 -14.30
CA ILE A 262 13.82 13.03 -15.22
C ILE A 262 14.32 14.34 -15.83
N LYS A 263 13.65 15.47 -15.58
CA LYS A 263 14.02 16.77 -16.11
C LYS A 263 15.25 17.33 -15.38
N ASP A 264 15.97 18.21 -16.05
CA ASP A 264 17.11 18.92 -15.44
C ASP A 264 16.61 20.02 -14.48
N ASN A 265 16.18 19.62 -13.31
CA ASN A 265 15.64 20.46 -12.25
C ASN A 265 15.88 19.84 -10.87
N ASP A 266 15.48 20.55 -9.80
CA ASP A 266 15.71 20.15 -8.40
C ASP A 266 14.94 18.87 -7.98
N THR A 267 13.99 18.42 -8.79
CA THR A 267 13.19 17.21 -8.52
C THR A 267 13.67 15.98 -9.30
N ASN A 268 14.81 16.07 -10.00
CA ASN A 268 15.38 14.95 -10.75
C ASN A 268 15.82 13.82 -9.81
N ASN A 269 15.30 12.61 -10.05
CA ASN A 269 15.58 11.43 -9.22
C ASN A 269 16.58 10.44 -9.84
N LEU A 270 17.15 10.68 -11.04
CA LEU A 270 17.99 9.72 -11.73
C LEU A 270 19.24 9.31 -10.89
N GLU A 271 20.03 10.29 -10.46
CA GLU A 271 21.22 10.00 -9.65
C GLU A 271 20.86 9.57 -8.22
N LEU A 272 19.74 10.08 -7.69
CA LEU A 272 19.22 9.65 -6.39
C LEU A 272 18.86 8.15 -6.40
N CYS A 273 18.21 7.65 -7.46
CA CYS A 273 17.90 6.22 -7.61
C CYS A 273 19.18 5.37 -7.67
N LYS A 274 20.19 5.77 -8.47
CA LYS A 274 21.49 5.07 -8.49
C LYS A 274 22.10 4.99 -7.11
N ARG A 275 22.08 6.09 -6.36
CA ARG A 275 22.64 6.12 -5.02
C ARG A 275 21.89 5.21 -4.06
N LEU A 276 20.56 5.20 -4.08
CA LEU A 276 19.74 4.31 -3.27
C LEU A 276 20.02 2.82 -3.56
N ILE A 277 20.12 2.45 -4.85
CA ILE A 277 20.43 1.08 -5.27
C ILE A 277 21.80 0.66 -4.69
N ASN A 278 22.82 1.52 -4.83
CA ASN A 278 24.16 1.24 -4.33
C ASN A 278 24.23 1.21 -2.79
N LEU A 279 23.52 2.11 -2.09
CA LEU A 279 23.45 2.08 -0.63
C LEU A 279 22.91 0.75 -0.12
N ARG A 280 21.82 0.26 -0.69
CA ARG A 280 21.22 -1.03 -0.32
C ARG A 280 22.17 -2.19 -0.60
N ARG A 281 22.87 -2.18 -1.75
CA ARG A 281 23.91 -3.16 -2.06
C ARG A 281 25.04 -3.13 -1.02
N GLU A 282 25.58 -1.94 -0.72
CA GLU A 282 26.63 -1.77 0.27
C GLU A 282 26.22 -2.28 1.66
N MET A 283 24.98 -1.94 2.08
CA MET A 283 24.42 -2.41 3.35
C MET A 283 24.33 -3.94 3.39
N ALA A 284 23.81 -4.58 2.35
CA ALA A 284 23.68 -6.03 2.29
C ALA A 284 25.04 -6.73 2.33
N GLN A 285 26.02 -6.22 1.56
CA GLN A 285 27.39 -6.76 1.54
C GLN A 285 28.11 -6.60 2.88
N LEU A 286 27.91 -5.45 3.54
CA LEU A 286 28.44 -5.22 4.88
C LEU A 286 27.87 -6.24 5.89
N LEU A 287 26.61 -6.64 5.72
CA LEU A 287 25.93 -7.66 6.53
C LEU A 287 26.23 -9.10 6.11
N GLY A 288 27.15 -9.31 5.14
CA GLY A 288 27.61 -10.63 4.70
C GLY A 288 26.76 -11.30 3.63
N TYR A 289 25.89 -10.56 2.95
CA TYR A 289 25.10 -11.04 1.80
C TYR A 289 25.73 -10.60 0.48
N ASP A 290 25.65 -11.43 -0.54
CA ASP A 290 26.17 -11.10 -1.87
C ASP A 290 25.43 -9.93 -2.51
N THR A 291 24.09 -9.92 -2.37
CA THR A 291 23.19 -8.91 -2.94
C THR A 291 22.14 -8.45 -1.93
N PHE A 292 21.50 -7.32 -2.21
CA PHE A 292 20.37 -6.87 -1.38
C PHE A 292 19.18 -7.82 -1.49
N ALA A 293 18.96 -8.42 -2.66
CA ALA A 293 17.89 -9.42 -2.82
C ALA A 293 18.14 -10.65 -1.95
N ASP A 294 19.38 -11.15 -1.82
CA ASP A 294 19.70 -12.28 -0.92
C ASP A 294 19.41 -11.93 0.55
N TYR A 295 19.77 -10.70 0.95
CA TYR A 295 19.43 -10.19 2.28
C TYR A 295 17.92 -10.18 2.53
N VAL A 296 17.14 -9.69 1.56
CA VAL A 296 15.67 -9.61 1.68
C VAL A 296 15.03 -11.00 1.71
N MET A 297 15.45 -11.91 0.83
CA MET A 297 14.87 -13.26 0.69
C MET A 297 14.97 -14.12 1.96
N LYS A 298 15.88 -13.80 2.86
CA LYS A 298 16.02 -14.51 4.14
C LYS A 298 14.71 -14.55 4.95
N HIS A 299 13.86 -13.52 4.81
CA HIS A 299 12.57 -13.38 5.49
C HIS A 299 11.43 -13.24 4.47
N ARG A 300 11.34 -14.18 3.53
CA ARG A 300 10.27 -14.24 2.51
C ARG A 300 9.84 -15.70 2.33
N MET A 301 8.57 -15.91 1.99
CA MET A 301 8.06 -17.23 1.61
C MET A 301 8.81 -17.79 0.40
N ALA A 302 9.23 -16.93 -0.51
CA ALA A 302 10.04 -17.29 -1.68
C ALA A 302 11.40 -17.88 -1.30
N THR A 303 11.97 -17.54 -0.16
CA THR A 303 13.22 -18.04 0.44
C THR A 303 14.51 -17.78 -0.37
N LYS A 304 14.44 -17.75 -1.69
CA LYS A 304 15.59 -17.60 -2.59
C LYS A 304 15.24 -16.76 -3.83
N VAL A 305 16.23 -16.04 -4.33
CA VAL A 305 16.13 -15.23 -5.56
C VAL A 305 15.65 -16.06 -6.75
N GLU A 306 16.17 -17.30 -6.87
CA GLU A 306 15.83 -18.22 -7.97
C GLU A 306 14.32 -18.57 -7.99
N ASN A 307 13.69 -18.69 -6.83
CA ASN A 307 12.26 -18.98 -6.73
C ASN A 307 11.41 -17.80 -7.22
N VAL A 308 11.88 -16.57 -6.97
CA VAL A 308 11.23 -15.36 -7.50
C VAL A 308 11.32 -15.32 -9.02
N TYR A 309 12.52 -15.49 -9.58
CA TYR A 309 12.71 -15.52 -11.04
C TYR A 309 11.96 -16.69 -11.68
N LYS A 310 11.88 -17.85 -11.01
CA LYS A 310 11.08 -18.97 -11.49
C LYS A 310 9.61 -18.58 -11.64
N LEU A 311 9.00 -18.00 -10.60
CA LEU A 311 7.62 -17.51 -10.66
C LEU A 311 7.43 -16.51 -11.81
N LEU A 312 8.29 -15.49 -11.89
CA LEU A 312 8.16 -14.45 -12.93
C LEU A 312 8.31 -15.03 -14.34
N ASN A 313 9.24 -15.96 -14.55
CA ASN A 313 9.42 -16.62 -15.84
C ASN A 313 8.28 -17.58 -16.18
N ASP A 314 7.76 -18.35 -15.22
CA ASP A 314 6.60 -19.22 -15.41
C ASP A 314 5.37 -18.40 -15.84
N LEU A 315 5.19 -17.19 -15.25
CA LEU A 315 4.12 -16.28 -15.64
C LEU A 315 4.36 -15.70 -17.04
N ILE A 316 5.59 -15.32 -17.40
CA ILE A 316 5.90 -14.85 -18.76
C ILE A 316 5.56 -15.94 -19.77
N GLU A 317 6.01 -17.18 -19.54
CA GLU A 317 5.75 -18.30 -20.44
C GLU A 317 4.24 -18.54 -20.62
N ALA A 318 3.48 -18.48 -19.52
CA ALA A 318 2.03 -18.75 -19.56
C ALA A 318 1.24 -17.60 -20.20
N TYR A 319 1.59 -16.34 -19.94
CA TYR A 319 0.77 -15.18 -20.29
C TYR A 319 1.19 -14.45 -21.57
N LYS A 320 2.48 -14.48 -21.93
CA LYS A 320 3.00 -13.68 -23.06
C LYS A 320 2.34 -14.00 -24.42
N PRO A 321 2.07 -15.27 -24.77
CA PRO A 321 1.36 -15.58 -26.03
C PRO A 321 -0.01 -14.91 -26.08
N LYS A 322 -0.77 -14.96 -24.97
CA LYS A 322 -2.10 -14.34 -24.90
C LYS A 322 -2.04 -12.82 -24.91
N ALA A 323 -1.07 -12.22 -24.23
CA ALA A 323 -0.87 -10.78 -24.22
C ALA A 323 -0.53 -10.24 -25.63
N ILE A 324 0.22 -10.99 -26.43
CA ILE A 324 0.49 -10.67 -27.84
C ILE A 324 -0.81 -10.67 -28.64
N GLU A 325 -1.65 -11.72 -28.49
CA GLU A 325 -2.97 -11.77 -29.15
C GLU A 325 -3.84 -10.57 -28.76
N GLU A 326 -3.94 -10.26 -27.47
CA GLU A 326 -4.68 -9.09 -26.95
C GLU A 326 -4.19 -7.79 -27.60
N ARG A 327 -2.87 -7.64 -27.73
CA ARG A 327 -2.25 -6.46 -28.31
C ARG A 327 -2.50 -6.33 -29.81
N GLU A 328 -2.41 -7.45 -30.54
CA GLU A 328 -2.69 -7.50 -31.98
C GLU A 328 -4.17 -7.17 -32.30
N GLU A 329 -5.11 -7.60 -31.46
CA GLU A 329 -6.52 -7.24 -31.58
C GLU A 329 -6.72 -5.70 -31.47
N VAL A 330 -6.06 -5.06 -30.48
CA VAL A 330 -6.14 -3.60 -30.28
C VAL A 330 -5.52 -2.86 -31.47
N GLU A 331 -4.36 -3.31 -31.96
CA GLU A 331 -3.69 -2.70 -33.12
C GLU A 331 -4.51 -2.86 -34.43
N THR A 332 -5.16 -4.02 -34.57
CA THR A 332 -6.04 -4.28 -35.71
C THR A 332 -7.20 -3.27 -35.73
N LEU A 333 -7.87 -3.08 -34.58
CA LEU A 333 -8.93 -2.07 -34.48
C LEU A 333 -8.40 -0.67 -34.77
N ALA A 334 -7.26 -0.28 -34.24
CA ALA A 334 -6.67 1.03 -34.46
C ALA A 334 -6.41 1.28 -35.98
N LYS A 335 -5.93 0.26 -36.70
CA LYS A 335 -5.73 0.35 -38.17
C LYS A 335 -7.05 0.34 -38.96
N GLU A 336 -8.10 -0.32 -38.45
CA GLU A 336 -9.44 -0.23 -39.07
C GLU A 336 -10.00 1.19 -38.98
N GLU A 337 -9.82 1.87 -37.85
CA GLU A 337 -10.35 3.21 -37.59
C GLU A 337 -9.53 4.33 -38.29
N GLU A 338 -8.19 4.23 -38.25
CA GLU A 338 -7.28 5.29 -38.69
C GLU A 338 -6.64 5.03 -40.06
N GLY A 339 -6.78 3.82 -40.58
CA GLY A 339 -6.15 3.38 -41.83
C GLY A 339 -4.92 2.50 -41.62
N ALA A 340 -4.63 1.66 -42.61
CA ALA A 340 -3.61 0.59 -42.51
C ALA A 340 -2.17 1.08 -42.22
N ALA A 341 -1.87 2.35 -42.50
CA ALA A 341 -0.56 2.96 -42.24
C ALA A 341 -0.42 3.51 -40.81
N PHE A 342 -1.48 3.46 -39.99
CA PHE A 342 -1.44 3.98 -38.64
C PHE A 342 -0.47 3.18 -37.77
N LYS A 343 0.42 3.90 -37.09
CA LYS A 343 1.33 3.36 -36.09
C LYS A 343 0.82 3.76 -34.70
N MET A 344 0.45 2.77 -33.88
CA MET A 344 0.10 3.00 -32.50
C MET A 344 1.34 3.39 -31.68
N GLU A 345 1.14 4.36 -30.80
CA GLU A 345 2.09 4.81 -29.81
C GLU A 345 1.55 4.52 -28.39
N PRO A 346 2.37 4.57 -27.32
CA PRO A 346 1.90 4.23 -25.97
C PRO A 346 0.70 5.04 -25.48
N TRP A 347 0.54 6.29 -25.91
CA TRP A 347 -0.63 7.14 -25.58
C TRP A 347 -1.90 6.79 -26.33
N ASP A 348 -1.84 5.85 -27.27
CA ASP A 348 -3.00 5.35 -28.02
C ASP A 348 -3.58 4.08 -27.41
N LEU A 349 -2.77 3.32 -26.66
CA LEU A 349 -3.15 1.99 -26.16
C LEU A 349 -4.43 2.01 -25.32
N ALA A 350 -4.54 2.90 -24.34
CA ALA A 350 -5.71 2.99 -23.47
C ALA A 350 -6.98 3.36 -24.27
N TYR A 351 -6.85 4.25 -25.24
CA TYR A 351 -7.97 4.69 -26.10
C TYR A 351 -8.51 3.55 -26.96
N TYR A 352 -7.65 2.89 -27.76
CA TYR A 352 -8.12 1.81 -28.63
C TYR A 352 -8.48 0.54 -27.85
N SER A 353 -7.82 0.25 -26.75
CA SER A 353 -8.22 -0.83 -25.86
C SER A 353 -9.62 -0.62 -25.30
N GLN A 354 -9.98 0.60 -24.91
CA GLN A 354 -11.33 0.95 -24.48
C GLN A 354 -12.37 0.80 -25.61
N LEU A 355 -12.04 1.27 -26.82
CA LEU A 355 -12.91 1.10 -28.00
C LEU A 355 -13.13 -0.39 -28.31
N LEU A 356 -12.08 -1.21 -28.28
CA LEU A 356 -12.18 -2.64 -28.52
C LEU A 356 -13.04 -3.33 -27.46
N LYS A 357 -12.84 -2.99 -26.17
CA LYS A 357 -13.67 -3.51 -25.07
C LYS A 357 -15.15 -3.21 -25.31
N LYS A 358 -15.46 -1.97 -25.69
CA LYS A 358 -16.83 -1.55 -26.02
C LYS A 358 -17.38 -2.33 -27.20
N LYS A 359 -16.59 -2.51 -28.28
CA LYS A 359 -16.99 -3.28 -29.48
C LYS A 359 -17.24 -4.77 -29.16
N LYS A 360 -16.38 -5.41 -28.33
CA LYS A 360 -16.47 -6.84 -28.01
C LYS A 360 -17.59 -7.19 -27.04
N TYR A 361 -17.82 -6.36 -26.04
CA TYR A 361 -18.71 -6.68 -24.91
C TYR A 361 -19.93 -5.75 -24.84
N ASP A 362 -20.04 -4.78 -25.75
CA ASP A 362 -21.05 -3.71 -25.68
C ASP A 362 -21.08 -3.08 -24.26
N LEU A 363 -19.90 -2.90 -23.70
CA LEU A 363 -19.68 -2.37 -22.35
C LEU A 363 -18.75 -1.15 -22.40
N ASP A 364 -19.31 -0.02 -21.98
CA ASP A 364 -18.53 1.17 -21.67
C ASP A 364 -18.46 1.30 -20.12
N PRO A 365 -17.29 1.41 -19.50
CA PRO A 365 -17.16 1.61 -18.06
C PRO A 365 -18.00 2.76 -17.51
N GLU A 366 -18.27 3.80 -18.30
CA GLU A 366 -19.13 4.92 -17.89
C GLU A 366 -20.59 4.48 -17.67
N MET A 367 -21.05 3.39 -18.30
CA MET A 367 -22.40 2.82 -18.05
C MET A 367 -22.55 2.27 -16.64
N LEU A 368 -21.45 1.90 -15.98
CA LEU A 368 -21.45 1.34 -14.63
C LEU A 368 -21.51 2.43 -13.56
N ARG A 369 -20.91 3.60 -13.80
CA ARG A 369 -20.74 4.66 -12.82
C ARG A 369 -22.05 5.10 -12.13
N PRO A 370 -23.20 5.25 -12.83
CA PRO A 370 -24.46 5.60 -12.18
C PRO A 370 -24.92 4.60 -11.10
N TYR A 371 -24.43 3.36 -11.15
CA TYR A 371 -24.73 2.29 -10.20
C TYR A 371 -23.67 2.13 -9.10
N LEU A 372 -22.52 2.81 -9.24
CA LEU A 372 -21.37 2.73 -8.34
C LEU A 372 -21.19 4.04 -7.55
N GLU A 373 -22.30 4.57 -7.02
CA GLU A 373 -22.28 5.71 -6.11
C GLU A 373 -21.54 5.34 -4.83
N LEU A 374 -20.62 6.19 -4.36
CA LEU A 374 -19.70 5.90 -3.25
C LEU A 374 -20.43 5.46 -1.97
N GLY A 375 -21.54 6.09 -1.60
CA GLY A 375 -22.30 5.71 -0.40
C GLY A 375 -22.88 4.31 -0.51
N ASN A 376 -23.35 3.89 -1.70
CA ASN A 376 -23.81 2.54 -1.95
C ASN A 376 -22.66 1.53 -1.98
N VAL A 377 -21.51 1.90 -2.56
CA VAL A 377 -20.32 1.06 -2.55
C VAL A 377 -19.81 0.82 -1.13
N ILE A 378 -19.77 1.84 -0.27
CA ILE A 378 -19.42 1.69 1.16
C ILE A 378 -20.35 0.67 1.82
N LYS A 379 -21.67 0.81 1.62
CA LYS A 379 -22.66 -0.16 2.16
C LYS A 379 -22.42 -1.56 1.63
N GLY A 380 -22.06 -1.69 0.34
CA GLY A 380 -21.74 -2.97 -0.29
C GLY A 380 -20.51 -3.63 0.32
N VAL A 381 -19.41 -2.91 0.42
CA VAL A 381 -18.15 -3.41 0.97
C VAL A 381 -18.29 -3.78 2.46
N PHE A 382 -18.90 -2.93 3.25
CA PHE A 382 -19.18 -3.24 4.65
C PHE A 382 -20.20 -4.39 4.80
N GLY A 383 -21.24 -4.40 3.95
CA GLY A 383 -22.21 -5.50 3.88
C GLY A 383 -21.59 -6.84 3.50
N LEU A 384 -20.56 -6.85 2.66
CA LEU A 384 -19.79 -8.06 2.34
C LEU A 384 -19.13 -8.63 3.59
N ALA A 385 -18.43 -7.79 4.36
CA ALA A 385 -17.81 -8.23 5.61
C ALA A 385 -18.84 -8.68 6.65
N THR A 386 -19.98 -8.00 6.73
CA THR A 386 -21.11 -8.44 7.58
C THR A 386 -21.60 -9.83 7.17
N ARG A 387 -21.74 -10.07 5.86
CA ARG A 387 -22.25 -11.34 5.34
C ARG A 387 -21.26 -12.48 5.53
N LEU A 388 -19.95 -12.22 5.37
CA LEU A 388 -18.88 -13.21 5.55
C LEU A 388 -18.59 -13.50 7.04
N TYR A 389 -18.50 -12.47 7.86
CA TYR A 389 -17.93 -12.56 9.21
C TYR A 389 -18.89 -12.14 10.32
N GLY A 390 -20.05 -11.56 10.01
CA GLY A 390 -21.02 -11.07 10.97
C GLY A 390 -20.69 -9.73 11.60
N ILE A 391 -19.59 -9.06 11.18
CA ILE A 391 -19.18 -7.76 11.74
C ILE A 391 -20.06 -6.63 11.22
N THR A 392 -20.18 -5.55 12.02
CA THR A 392 -20.99 -4.38 11.69
C THR A 392 -20.17 -3.09 11.84
N PHE A 393 -20.59 -2.05 11.10
CA PHE A 393 -19.92 -0.76 11.04
C PHE A 393 -20.90 0.36 11.41
N LYS A 394 -20.47 1.25 12.28
CA LYS A 394 -21.26 2.39 12.72
C LYS A 394 -20.44 3.66 12.63
N GLU A 395 -20.85 4.62 11.79
CA GLU A 395 -20.19 5.93 11.75
C GLU A 395 -20.34 6.63 13.11
N ASN A 396 -19.20 7.10 13.66
CA ASN A 396 -19.16 7.86 14.91
C ASN A 396 -18.45 9.20 14.70
N LYS A 397 -19.25 10.27 14.52
CA LYS A 397 -18.76 11.64 14.26
C LYS A 397 -18.11 12.32 15.47
N GLU A 398 -18.15 11.71 16.65
CA GLU A 398 -17.45 12.20 17.83
C GLU A 398 -15.96 11.82 17.82
N ILE A 399 -15.56 10.85 16.99
CA ILE A 399 -14.16 10.50 16.78
C ILE A 399 -13.48 11.59 15.97
N PRO A 400 -12.40 12.21 16.47
CA PRO A 400 -11.66 13.24 15.74
C PRO A 400 -11.07 12.70 14.44
N VAL A 401 -11.09 13.52 13.39
CA VAL A 401 -10.50 13.21 12.08
C VAL A 401 -9.49 14.27 11.68
N TYR A 402 -8.53 13.89 10.83
CA TYR A 402 -7.47 14.79 10.37
C TYR A 402 -7.90 15.70 9.19
N HIS A 403 -8.98 15.33 8.48
CA HIS A 403 -9.55 16.11 7.38
C HIS A 403 -11.08 15.94 7.37
N PRO A 404 -11.86 16.96 6.98
CA PRO A 404 -13.34 16.90 6.98
C PRO A 404 -13.94 15.78 6.10
N ASP A 405 -13.22 15.36 5.04
CA ASP A 405 -13.68 14.29 4.15
C ASP A 405 -13.50 12.89 4.74
N VAL A 406 -12.72 12.75 5.81
CA VAL A 406 -12.46 11.46 6.47
C VAL A 406 -13.67 11.05 7.31
N LYS A 407 -14.10 9.79 7.14
CA LYS A 407 -15.21 9.21 7.91
C LYS A 407 -14.70 8.16 8.88
N PRO A 408 -14.92 8.29 10.17
CA PRO A 408 -14.56 7.30 11.17
C PRO A 408 -15.73 6.35 11.46
N TYR A 409 -15.44 5.05 11.50
CA TYR A 409 -16.41 3.99 11.82
C TYR A 409 -15.94 3.17 13.01
N GLU A 410 -16.85 2.90 13.95
CA GLU A 410 -16.71 1.85 14.95
C GLU A 410 -17.05 0.52 14.30
N VAL A 411 -16.23 -0.50 14.54
CA VAL A 411 -16.43 -1.86 14.05
C VAL A 411 -16.73 -2.78 15.23
N TYR A 412 -17.79 -3.58 15.10
CA TYR A 412 -18.24 -4.53 16.12
C TYR A 412 -18.32 -5.94 15.57
N ASP A 413 -17.94 -6.94 16.38
CA ASP A 413 -18.06 -8.36 16.03
C ASP A 413 -19.53 -8.82 16.09
N LYS A 414 -19.80 -10.03 15.62
CA LYS A 414 -21.11 -10.67 15.60
C LYS A 414 -21.79 -10.80 16.98
N ASP A 415 -21.01 -10.81 18.06
CA ASP A 415 -21.52 -10.82 19.44
C ASP A 415 -21.71 -9.42 20.02
N GLY A 416 -21.48 -8.37 19.23
CA GLY A 416 -21.57 -6.96 19.65
C GLY A 416 -20.34 -6.41 20.38
N SER A 417 -19.26 -7.19 20.53
CA SER A 417 -18.01 -6.72 21.09
C SER A 417 -17.31 -5.74 20.13
N TYR A 418 -16.65 -4.72 20.71
CA TYR A 418 -15.87 -3.74 19.95
C TYR A 418 -14.61 -4.37 19.34
N LEU A 419 -14.39 -4.16 18.04
CA LEU A 419 -13.25 -4.70 17.30
C LEU A 419 -12.23 -3.66 16.88
N ALA A 420 -12.66 -2.49 16.39
CA ALA A 420 -11.74 -1.51 15.81
C ALA A 420 -12.39 -0.15 15.60
N VAL A 421 -11.55 0.87 15.37
CA VAL A 421 -11.94 2.06 14.61
C VAL A 421 -11.36 1.96 13.20
N LEU A 422 -12.18 2.29 12.20
CA LEU A 422 -11.79 2.35 10.80
C LEU A 422 -12.00 3.77 10.27
N TYR A 423 -10.93 4.46 9.91
CA TYR A 423 -10.98 5.73 9.19
C TYR A 423 -10.97 5.46 7.68
N VAL A 424 -11.79 6.20 6.92
CA VAL A 424 -11.86 6.06 5.47
C VAL A 424 -11.73 7.43 4.81
N ASP A 425 -10.74 7.58 3.94
CA ASP A 425 -10.34 8.80 3.27
C ASP A 425 -10.31 8.59 1.75
N PHE A 426 -11.36 9.05 1.05
CA PHE A 426 -11.64 8.60 -0.31
C PHE A 426 -11.05 9.46 -1.43
N HIS A 427 -10.83 10.77 -1.23
CA HIS A 427 -10.65 11.70 -2.34
C HIS A 427 -9.25 12.31 -2.41
N PRO A 428 -8.73 12.60 -3.62
CA PRO A 428 -7.45 13.28 -3.80
C PRO A 428 -7.52 14.73 -3.31
N ARG A 429 -6.39 15.26 -2.81
CA ARG A 429 -6.20 16.66 -2.45
C ARG A 429 -4.71 17.04 -2.50
N LYS A 430 -4.39 18.33 -2.39
CA LYS A 430 -3.04 18.88 -2.61
C LYS A 430 -1.96 18.21 -1.76
N GLY A 431 -2.23 17.98 -0.47
CA GLY A 431 -1.26 17.42 0.49
C GLY A 431 -1.30 15.88 0.58
N LYS A 432 -1.96 15.20 -0.34
CA LYS A 432 -2.16 13.74 -0.29
C LYS A 432 -1.41 13.04 -1.40
N ARG A 433 -0.63 12.01 -1.03
CA ARG A 433 0.09 11.14 -1.98
C ARG A 433 -0.90 10.42 -2.90
N ASP A 434 -0.51 10.20 -4.15
CA ASP A 434 -1.27 9.40 -5.12
C ASP A 434 -1.26 7.91 -4.75
N GLY A 435 -2.25 7.14 -5.27
CA GLY A 435 -2.43 5.73 -4.99
C GLY A 435 -3.45 5.46 -3.89
N ALA A 436 -3.37 4.27 -3.33
CA ALA A 436 -4.17 3.84 -2.18
C ALA A 436 -3.30 3.05 -1.21
N TRP A 437 -3.64 3.07 0.07
CA TRP A 437 -2.93 2.30 1.10
C TRP A 437 -3.75 2.17 2.38
N MET A 438 -3.43 1.15 3.15
CA MET A 438 -3.89 0.97 4.52
C MET A 438 -2.73 1.20 5.50
N THR A 439 -3.03 1.87 6.61
CA THR A 439 -2.12 2.03 7.75
C THR A 439 -2.88 1.88 9.05
N GLU A 440 -2.15 1.81 10.16
CA GLU A 440 -2.73 1.80 11.51
C GLU A 440 -2.18 2.97 12.32
N PHE A 441 -3.05 3.72 13.00
CA PHE A 441 -2.67 4.64 14.07
C PHE A 441 -2.40 3.91 15.38
N GLN A 442 -2.93 2.71 15.52
CA GLN A 442 -2.73 1.80 16.62
C GLN A 442 -2.97 0.36 16.14
N GLY A 443 -2.07 -0.57 16.48
CA GLY A 443 -2.25 -2.00 16.25
C GLY A 443 -3.09 -2.69 17.31
N GLN A 444 -3.12 -4.02 17.30
CA GLN A 444 -3.81 -4.84 18.29
C GLN A 444 -2.78 -5.57 19.16
N TRP A 445 -3.03 -5.67 20.47
CA TRP A 445 -2.28 -6.55 21.39
C TRP A 445 -3.14 -6.94 22.59
N ILE A 446 -2.64 -7.88 23.39
CA ILE A 446 -3.28 -8.29 24.66
C ILE A 446 -2.39 -7.86 25.82
N GLU A 447 -2.95 -7.04 26.72
CA GLU A 447 -2.31 -6.60 27.95
C GLU A 447 -2.07 -7.75 28.92
N ARG A 448 -1.16 -7.55 29.90
CA ARG A 448 -0.88 -8.55 30.95
C ARG A 448 -2.09 -8.90 31.80
N ASP A 449 -3.07 -8.01 31.92
CA ASP A 449 -4.33 -8.24 32.64
C ASP A 449 -5.40 -8.93 31.76
N GLY A 450 -5.08 -9.24 30.52
CA GLY A 450 -5.97 -9.86 29.54
C GLY A 450 -6.82 -8.89 28.72
N THR A 451 -6.67 -7.57 28.93
CA THR A 451 -7.35 -6.57 28.10
C THR A 451 -6.87 -6.65 26.66
N ASN A 452 -7.78 -6.86 25.71
CA ASN A 452 -7.48 -6.88 24.29
C ASN A 452 -7.61 -5.46 23.72
N VAL A 453 -6.47 -4.79 23.53
CA VAL A 453 -6.41 -3.47 22.92
C VAL A 453 -6.68 -3.61 21.43
N ARG A 454 -7.59 -2.78 20.90
CA ARG A 454 -8.09 -2.94 19.54
C ARG A 454 -7.50 -1.92 18.57
N PRO A 455 -7.34 -2.28 17.29
CA PRO A 455 -6.65 -1.46 16.30
C PRO A 455 -7.47 -0.24 15.85
N HIS A 456 -6.75 0.80 15.42
CA HIS A 456 -7.29 1.95 14.70
C HIS A 456 -6.68 1.98 13.31
N ALA A 457 -7.41 1.46 12.33
CA ALA A 457 -6.98 1.36 10.94
C ALA A 457 -7.40 2.60 10.13
N SER A 458 -6.62 2.95 9.12
CA SER A 458 -6.92 4.02 8.17
C SER A 458 -6.77 3.53 6.74
N LEU A 459 -7.83 3.72 5.96
CA LEU A 459 -7.87 3.52 4.52
C LEU A 459 -7.75 4.85 3.81
N VAL A 460 -6.73 5.01 3.00
CA VAL A 460 -6.49 6.23 2.22
C VAL A 460 -6.52 5.90 0.74
N MET A 461 -7.39 6.58 0.01
CA MET A 461 -7.64 6.35 -1.42
C MET A 461 -7.69 7.67 -2.18
N ASN A 462 -7.70 7.61 -3.51
CA ASN A 462 -7.77 8.77 -4.39
C ASN A 462 -8.84 8.56 -5.45
N PHE A 463 -10.10 8.42 -5.01
CA PHE A 463 -11.25 8.15 -5.87
C PHE A 463 -11.87 9.41 -6.48
N SER A 464 -12.66 9.19 -7.54
CA SER A 464 -13.45 10.23 -8.19
C SER A 464 -14.24 11.07 -7.18
N LYS A 465 -14.07 12.40 -7.25
CA LYS A 465 -14.77 13.35 -6.36
C LYS A 465 -16.23 13.52 -6.74
N PRO A 466 -17.11 13.94 -5.81
CA PRO A 466 -18.41 14.49 -6.17
C PRO A 466 -18.24 15.81 -6.94
N THR A 467 -19.27 16.19 -7.70
CA THR A 467 -19.42 17.52 -8.29
C THR A 467 -20.56 18.29 -7.63
N GLU A 468 -20.77 19.56 -8.02
CA GLU A 468 -21.88 20.36 -7.46
C GLU A 468 -23.24 19.66 -7.63
N ASP A 469 -23.43 18.96 -8.76
CA ASP A 469 -24.71 18.38 -9.16
C ASP A 469 -24.80 16.86 -8.96
N LYS A 470 -23.68 16.17 -8.66
CA LYS A 470 -23.63 14.70 -8.60
C LYS A 470 -22.79 14.21 -7.42
N PRO A 471 -23.23 13.12 -6.76
CA PRO A 471 -22.39 12.43 -5.79
C PRO A 471 -21.14 11.83 -6.45
N ALA A 472 -20.20 11.33 -5.65
CA ALA A 472 -19.05 10.59 -6.17
C ALA A 472 -19.53 9.30 -6.84
N LEU A 473 -19.32 9.21 -8.15
CA LEU A 473 -19.66 8.05 -8.98
C LEU A 473 -18.35 7.34 -9.37
N LEU A 474 -18.14 6.15 -8.81
CA LEU A 474 -16.90 5.42 -8.95
C LEU A 474 -16.80 4.66 -10.28
N ARG A 475 -15.57 4.35 -10.67
CA ARG A 475 -15.26 3.34 -11.68
C ARG A 475 -15.17 1.97 -11.00
N LEU A 476 -15.37 0.90 -11.75
CA LEU A 476 -15.25 -0.47 -11.21
C LEU A 476 -13.86 -0.73 -10.60
N GLY A 477 -12.78 -0.27 -11.24
CA GLY A 477 -11.44 -0.38 -10.68
C GLY A 477 -11.23 0.38 -9.35
N GLU A 478 -12.00 1.45 -9.09
CA GLU A 478 -11.98 2.13 -7.77
C GLU A 478 -12.70 1.28 -6.72
N VAL A 479 -13.73 0.51 -7.10
CA VAL A 479 -14.38 -0.48 -6.21
C VAL A 479 -13.43 -1.63 -5.89
N GLU A 480 -12.69 -2.13 -6.87
CA GLU A 480 -11.63 -3.14 -6.69
C GLU A 480 -10.55 -2.63 -5.73
N THR A 481 -10.07 -1.41 -5.91
CA THR A 481 -9.09 -0.78 -5.00
C THR A 481 -9.65 -0.66 -3.58
N PHE A 482 -10.92 -0.28 -3.42
CA PHE A 482 -11.52 -0.22 -2.08
C PHE A 482 -11.57 -1.61 -1.43
N LEU A 483 -11.94 -2.64 -2.17
CA LEU A 483 -11.92 -4.02 -1.67
C LEU A 483 -10.51 -4.46 -1.28
N HIS A 484 -9.50 -4.11 -2.07
CA HIS A 484 -8.09 -4.37 -1.78
C HIS A 484 -7.67 -3.78 -0.43
N GLU A 485 -7.80 -2.46 -0.26
CA GLU A 485 -7.41 -1.79 0.98
C GLU A 485 -8.27 -2.25 2.17
N PHE A 486 -9.52 -2.58 1.93
CA PHE A 486 -10.39 -3.15 2.93
C PHE A 486 -9.95 -4.56 3.36
N GLY A 487 -9.36 -5.34 2.45
CA GLY A 487 -8.74 -6.63 2.78
C GLY A 487 -7.57 -6.48 3.77
N HIS A 488 -6.70 -5.50 3.57
CA HIS A 488 -5.68 -5.14 4.55
C HIS A 488 -6.30 -4.70 5.89
N SER A 489 -7.36 -3.90 5.83
CA SER A 489 -8.06 -3.48 7.06
C SER A 489 -8.65 -4.64 7.82
N LEU A 490 -9.24 -5.63 7.14
CA LEU A 490 -9.75 -6.84 7.79
C LEU A 490 -8.62 -7.64 8.46
N HIS A 491 -7.42 -7.66 7.86
CA HIS A 491 -6.25 -8.29 8.47
C HIS A 491 -5.86 -7.61 9.79
N GLY A 492 -5.89 -6.28 9.87
CA GLY A 492 -5.72 -5.53 11.12
C GLY A 492 -6.89 -5.68 12.10
N ILE A 493 -8.13 -5.48 11.62
CA ILE A 493 -9.36 -5.52 12.43
C ILE A 493 -9.55 -6.86 13.14
N PHE A 494 -9.25 -7.97 12.48
CA PHE A 494 -9.39 -9.31 13.06
C PHE A 494 -8.20 -9.79 13.84
N ALA A 495 -7.11 -9.03 13.88
CA ALA A 495 -5.91 -9.41 14.63
C ALA A 495 -6.25 -9.80 16.08
N ASN A 496 -5.66 -10.90 16.53
CA ASN A 496 -5.85 -11.44 17.86
C ASN A 496 -4.56 -12.12 18.31
N THR A 497 -3.55 -11.31 18.57
CA THR A 497 -2.20 -11.72 18.97
C THR A 497 -1.88 -11.13 20.34
N ARG A 498 -0.96 -11.75 21.06
CA ARG A 498 -0.49 -11.24 22.34
C ARG A 498 0.40 -10.00 22.16
N PHE A 499 1.20 -10.00 21.10
CA PHE A 499 2.20 -8.96 20.84
C PHE A 499 1.82 -8.10 19.63
N GLU A 500 1.91 -6.78 19.78
CA GLU A 500 1.60 -5.84 18.69
C GLU A 500 2.53 -6.04 17.50
N SER A 501 3.80 -6.31 17.73
CA SER A 501 4.80 -6.53 16.67
C SER A 501 4.55 -7.77 15.79
N LEU A 502 3.64 -8.65 16.21
CA LEU A 502 3.17 -9.81 15.44
C LEU A 502 1.73 -9.65 14.93
N SER A 503 1.09 -8.50 15.19
CA SER A 503 -0.33 -8.28 14.92
C SER A 503 -0.61 -7.88 13.47
N GLY A 504 -1.80 -8.22 12.99
CA GLY A 504 -2.37 -7.73 11.72
C GLY A 504 -1.44 -7.93 10.53
N THR A 505 -1.08 -6.84 9.87
CA THR A 505 -0.22 -6.84 8.68
C THR A 505 1.27 -7.02 8.97
N ASN A 506 1.68 -7.23 10.24
CA ASN A 506 3.07 -7.54 10.62
C ASN A 506 3.45 -8.99 10.29
N VAL A 507 3.32 -9.35 9.04
CA VAL A 507 3.59 -10.67 8.44
C VAL A 507 4.80 -10.61 7.49
N TRP A 508 5.22 -11.73 6.95
CA TRP A 508 6.21 -11.74 5.89
C TRP A 508 5.68 -10.98 4.67
N TRP A 509 6.55 -10.20 4.06
CA TRP A 509 6.17 -9.20 3.05
C TRP A 509 5.46 -9.79 1.82
N ASP A 510 5.88 -10.96 1.37
CA ASP A 510 5.27 -11.68 0.24
C ASP A 510 3.99 -12.45 0.60
N PHE A 511 3.50 -12.27 1.84
CA PHE A 511 2.21 -12.77 2.30
C PHE A 511 1.19 -11.65 2.55
N VAL A 512 1.66 -10.42 2.75
CA VAL A 512 0.82 -9.29 3.20
C VAL A 512 -0.32 -8.97 2.23
N GLU A 513 -0.11 -9.21 0.92
CA GLU A 513 -1.12 -8.93 -0.11
C GLU A 513 -2.18 -10.05 -0.28
N LEU A 514 -2.06 -11.18 0.41
CA LEU A 514 -3.08 -12.22 0.31
C LEU A 514 -4.48 -11.74 0.73
N PRO A 515 -4.68 -11.10 1.90
CA PRO A 515 -6.01 -10.63 2.30
C PRO A 515 -6.58 -9.55 1.40
N SER A 516 -5.74 -8.64 0.90
CA SER A 516 -6.15 -7.54 0.02
C SER A 516 -6.60 -8.05 -1.36
N GLN A 517 -5.75 -8.80 -2.04
CA GLN A 517 -6.06 -9.37 -3.36
C GLN A 517 -7.20 -10.41 -3.31
N PHE A 518 -7.32 -11.13 -2.19
CA PHE A 518 -8.46 -12.02 -1.98
C PHE A 518 -9.79 -11.27 -2.06
N MET A 519 -9.89 -10.07 -1.48
CA MET A 519 -11.12 -9.29 -1.49
C MET A 519 -11.46 -8.72 -2.87
N GLU A 520 -10.48 -8.44 -3.72
CA GLU A 520 -10.70 -7.96 -5.09
C GLU A 520 -11.57 -8.92 -5.92
N ASN A 521 -11.44 -10.23 -5.69
CA ASN A 521 -12.21 -11.23 -6.43
C ASN A 521 -13.72 -11.03 -6.35
N PHE A 522 -14.23 -10.40 -5.29
CA PHE A 522 -15.67 -10.13 -5.15
C PHE A 522 -16.18 -9.04 -6.09
N ALA A 523 -15.33 -8.12 -6.57
CA ALA A 523 -15.73 -6.95 -7.36
C ALA A 523 -16.57 -7.29 -8.61
N VAL A 524 -16.35 -8.46 -9.20
CA VAL A 524 -17.03 -8.94 -10.41
C VAL A 524 -17.96 -10.13 -10.15
N GLU A 525 -18.24 -10.45 -8.89
CA GLU A 525 -19.18 -11.52 -8.56
C GLU A 525 -20.63 -11.00 -8.59
N ASN A 526 -21.47 -11.67 -9.39
CA ASN A 526 -22.88 -11.29 -9.58
C ASN A 526 -23.63 -11.09 -8.25
N GLU A 527 -23.47 -12.06 -7.34
CA GLU A 527 -24.15 -12.03 -6.04
C GLU A 527 -23.71 -10.83 -5.19
N PHE A 528 -22.49 -10.36 -5.33
CA PHE A 528 -21.99 -9.18 -4.62
C PHE A 528 -22.49 -7.89 -5.26
N LEU A 529 -22.37 -7.73 -6.58
CA LEU A 529 -22.84 -6.53 -7.30
C LEU A 529 -24.31 -6.23 -7.01
N ARG A 530 -25.17 -7.25 -6.95
CA ARG A 530 -26.61 -7.11 -6.64
C ARG A 530 -26.87 -6.56 -5.24
N THR A 531 -25.90 -6.57 -4.34
CA THR A 531 -26.12 -6.07 -2.97
C THR A 531 -26.06 -4.56 -2.85
N PHE A 532 -25.38 -3.88 -3.78
CA PHE A 532 -25.10 -2.44 -3.65
C PHE A 532 -25.19 -1.63 -4.93
N ALA A 533 -25.11 -2.27 -6.11
CA ALA A 533 -25.10 -1.56 -7.38
C ALA A 533 -26.50 -1.07 -7.75
N PHE A 534 -26.90 0.08 -7.19
CA PHE A 534 -28.17 0.75 -7.43
C PHE A 534 -27.95 2.11 -8.09
N HIS A 535 -28.78 2.46 -9.05
CA HIS A 535 -28.70 3.73 -9.74
C HIS A 535 -28.90 4.90 -8.79
N TYR A 536 -27.96 5.86 -8.77
CA TYR A 536 -27.90 6.93 -7.75
C TYR A 536 -29.12 7.88 -7.74
N GLN A 537 -29.85 8.01 -8.86
CA GLN A 537 -31.04 8.84 -8.96
C GLN A 537 -32.34 8.06 -8.82
N THR A 538 -32.46 6.89 -9.45
CA THR A 538 -33.72 6.12 -9.49
C THR A 538 -33.80 5.08 -8.37
N GLY A 539 -32.67 4.65 -7.81
CA GLY A 539 -32.60 3.54 -6.86
C GLY A 539 -32.82 2.17 -7.48
N GLU A 540 -32.94 2.07 -8.79
CA GLU A 540 -33.09 0.80 -9.51
C GLU A 540 -31.79 0.00 -9.46
N PRO A 541 -31.85 -1.33 -9.34
CA PRO A 541 -30.64 -2.16 -9.37
C PRO A 541 -30.00 -2.11 -10.75
N MET A 542 -28.68 -2.38 -10.79
CA MET A 542 -27.97 -2.57 -12.04
C MET A 542 -28.63 -3.68 -12.87
N PRO A 543 -28.96 -3.45 -14.15
CA PRO A 543 -29.60 -4.46 -14.99
C PRO A 543 -28.77 -5.74 -15.09
N ASP A 544 -29.44 -6.90 -15.12
CA ASP A 544 -28.79 -8.21 -15.24
C ASP A 544 -27.91 -8.29 -16.48
N GLU A 545 -28.36 -7.76 -17.62
CA GLU A 545 -27.60 -7.68 -18.86
C GLU A 545 -26.27 -6.94 -18.67
N LEU A 546 -26.28 -5.86 -17.88
CA LEU A 546 -25.06 -5.08 -17.62
C LEU A 546 -24.09 -5.84 -16.70
N ILE A 547 -24.60 -6.53 -15.71
CA ILE A 547 -23.79 -7.42 -14.83
C ILE A 547 -23.17 -8.57 -15.66
N GLU A 548 -23.92 -9.17 -16.57
CA GLU A 548 -23.42 -10.23 -17.47
C GLU A 548 -22.29 -9.71 -18.36
N LYS A 549 -22.40 -8.48 -18.90
CA LYS A 549 -21.33 -7.84 -19.67
C LYS A 549 -20.07 -7.58 -18.81
N VAL A 550 -20.22 -7.16 -17.56
CA VAL A 550 -19.10 -6.99 -16.63
C VAL A 550 -18.38 -8.32 -16.42
N ILE A 551 -19.12 -9.40 -16.12
CA ILE A 551 -18.57 -10.73 -15.89
C ILE A 551 -17.89 -11.26 -17.16
N ALA A 552 -18.53 -11.12 -18.33
CA ALA A 552 -17.97 -11.56 -19.61
C ALA A 552 -16.64 -10.82 -19.95
N SER A 553 -16.51 -9.56 -19.52
CA SER A 553 -15.33 -8.74 -19.80
C SER A 553 -14.24 -8.87 -18.73
N ARG A 554 -14.42 -9.68 -17.66
CA ARG A 554 -13.49 -9.74 -16.52
C ARG A 554 -12.05 -10.07 -16.91
N ASN A 555 -11.88 -10.92 -17.89
CA ASN A 555 -10.57 -11.38 -18.36
C ASN A 555 -10.04 -10.54 -19.55
N TYR A 556 -10.72 -9.43 -19.91
CA TYR A 556 -10.25 -8.55 -20.98
C TYR A 556 -8.96 -7.85 -20.60
N GLY A 557 -7.89 -8.11 -21.35
CA GLY A 557 -6.56 -7.56 -21.09
C GLY A 557 -5.84 -8.17 -19.89
N ALA A 558 -6.34 -9.28 -19.30
CA ALA A 558 -5.75 -9.90 -18.11
C ALA A 558 -4.30 -10.34 -18.34
N ALA A 559 -3.98 -10.86 -19.53
CA ALA A 559 -2.63 -11.29 -19.84
C ALA A 559 -1.67 -10.09 -19.97
N THR A 560 -2.09 -9.03 -20.61
CA THR A 560 -1.33 -7.76 -20.71
C THR A 560 -1.10 -7.15 -19.32
N ALA A 561 -2.13 -7.14 -18.46
CA ALA A 561 -2.03 -6.64 -17.09
C ALA A 561 -1.07 -7.49 -16.24
N CYS A 562 -1.13 -8.82 -16.35
CA CYS A 562 -0.19 -9.72 -15.69
C CYS A 562 1.26 -9.43 -16.08
N LEU A 563 1.57 -9.33 -17.38
CA LEU A 563 2.91 -9.01 -17.86
C LEU A 563 3.40 -7.64 -17.36
N ARG A 564 2.51 -6.67 -17.22
CA ARG A 564 2.87 -5.37 -16.64
C ARG A 564 3.36 -5.51 -15.20
N GLN A 565 2.67 -6.29 -14.37
CA GLN A 565 3.10 -6.55 -13.00
C GLN A 565 4.40 -7.36 -12.94
N VAL A 566 4.54 -8.36 -13.81
CA VAL A 566 5.78 -9.14 -13.95
C VAL A 566 6.95 -8.25 -14.38
N SER A 567 6.73 -7.28 -15.28
CA SER A 567 7.78 -6.34 -15.68
C SER A 567 8.32 -5.52 -14.51
N PHE A 568 7.45 -5.07 -13.61
CA PHE A 568 7.85 -4.38 -12.38
C PHE A 568 8.65 -5.28 -11.45
N GLY A 569 8.24 -6.54 -11.28
CA GLY A 569 8.99 -7.53 -10.51
C GLY A 569 10.37 -7.82 -11.08
N LEU A 570 10.50 -7.94 -12.40
CA LEU A 570 11.80 -8.11 -13.06
C LEU A 570 12.71 -6.91 -12.88
N LEU A 571 12.17 -5.70 -13.01
CA LEU A 571 12.92 -4.45 -12.83
C LEU A 571 13.45 -4.33 -11.40
N ASP A 572 12.61 -4.58 -10.42
CA ASP A 572 12.96 -4.57 -9.01
C ASP A 572 14.08 -5.57 -8.71
N MET A 573 13.88 -6.83 -9.09
CA MET A 573 14.90 -7.88 -8.86
C MET A 573 16.19 -7.58 -9.61
N ALA A 574 16.13 -7.01 -10.82
CA ALA A 574 17.32 -6.65 -11.57
C ALA A 574 18.17 -5.60 -10.85
N TYR A 575 17.56 -4.58 -10.24
CA TYR A 575 18.30 -3.59 -9.45
C TYR A 575 18.97 -4.19 -8.23
N TYR A 576 18.34 -5.13 -7.55
CA TYR A 576 18.78 -5.59 -6.23
C TYR A 576 19.51 -6.93 -6.22
N THR A 577 19.74 -7.53 -7.40
CA THR A 577 20.61 -8.70 -7.59
C THR A 577 22.02 -8.33 -8.09
N HIS A 578 22.37 -7.03 -8.16
CA HIS A 578 23.70 -6.57 -8.49
C HIS A 578 24.69 -6.83 -7.35
N LYS A 579 25.81 -7.50 -7.68
CA LYS A 579 26.95 -7.66 -6.78
C LYS A 579 27.92 -6.49 -6.87
N GLU A 580 28.11 -5.98 -8.08
CA GLU A 580 29.00 -4.86 -8.37
C GLU A 580 28.28 -3.52 -8.21
N GLU A 581 29.05 -2.43 -8.15
CA GLU A 581 28.51 -1.08 -8.11
C GLU A 581 27.65 -0.81 -9.35
N PHE A 582 26.44 -0.32 -9.11
CA PHE A 582 25.52 0.05 -10.18
C PHE A 582 25.91 1.41 -10.76
N THR A 583 26.43 1.41 -12.00
CA THR A 583 26.89 2.62 -12.70
C THR A 583 26.16 2.85 -14.03
N GLU A 584 25.27 1.92 -14.43
CA GLU A 584 24.54 2.01 -15.68
C GLU A 584 23.58 3.21 -15.70
N ASP A 585 23.22 3.65 -16.90
CA ASP A 585 22.16 4.63 -17.10
C ASP A 585 20.81 4.02 -16.67
N ILE A 586 20.08 4.72 -15.81
CA ILE A 586 18.81 4.23 -15.22
C ILE A 586 17.79 3.89 -16.30
N ILE A 587 17.62 4.76 -17.31
CA ILE A 587 16.61 4.56 -18.36
C ILE A 587 16.98 3.34 -19.22
N SER A 588 18.21 3.27 -19.66
CA SER A 588 18.70 2.14 -20.48
C SER A 588 18.62 0.82 -19.73
N PHE A 589 18.99 0.83 -18.45
CA PHE A 589 18.90 -0.36 -17.61
C PHE A 589 17.43 -0.82 -17.40
N GLU A 590 16.53 0.10 -17.10
CA GLU A 590 15.10 -0.18 -16.96
C GLU A 590 14.58 -0.91 -18.20
N LYS A 591 14.83 -0.35 -19.40
CA LYS A 591 14.34 -0.93 -20.66
C LYS A 591 14.88 -2.34 -20.92
N LYS A 592 16.12 -2.62 -20.51
CA LYS A 592 16.74 -3.93 -20.61
C LYS A 592 16.19 -4.92 -19.57
N ALA A 593 16.04 -4.48 -18.33
CA ALA A 593 15.69 -5.34 -17.21
C ALA A 593 14.28 -5.96 -17.35
N TRP A 594 13.31 -5.19 -17.76
CA TRP A 594 11.94 -5.68 -17.91
C TRP A 594 11.57 -6.18 -19.31
N ALA A 595 12.49 -6.08 -20.30
CA ALA A 595 12.25 -6.48 -21.69
C ALA A 595 11.61 -7.87 -21.89
N PRO A 596 11.92 -8.92 -21.09
CA PRO A 596 11.28 -10.23 -21.24
C PRO A 596 9.75 -10.19 -21.12
N ALA A 597 9.21 -9.28 -20.29
CA ALA A 597 7.77 -9.11 -20.07
C ALA A 597 7.12 -8.05 -20.96
N ILE A 598 7.89 -7.29 -21.73
CA ILE A 598 7.39 -6.24 -22.62
C ILE A 598 7.08 -6.83 -23.99
N ILE A 599 5.97 -6.37 -24.59
CA ILE A 599 5.52 -6.76 -25.94
C ILE A 599 5.51 -5.59 -26.92
N ASP A 600 5.56 -4.36 -26.43
CA ASP A 600 5.56 -3.14 -27.24
C ASP A 600 6.96 -2.57 -27.43
N GLU A 601 7.12 -1.71 -28.43
CA GLU A 601 8.34 -0.91 -28.62
C GLU A 601 8.54 0.03 -27.43
N GLN A 602 9.72 0.01 -26.85
CA GLN A 602 10.05 0.80 -25.65
C GLN A 602 10.54 2.20 -26.02
N ARG A 603 10.09 3.20 -25.27
CA ARG A 603 10.54 4.59 -25.43
C ARG A 603 11.70 4.89 -24.49
N MET A 604 12.77 5.50 -25.05
CA MET A 604 13.94 5.88 -24.29
C MET A 604 13.82 7.25 -23.60
N ASP A 605 12.75 8.00 -23.87
CA ASP A 605 12.47 9.33 -23.30
C ASP A 605 11.49 9.27 -22.12
N THR A 606 11.22 8.08 -21.58
CA THR A 606 10.34 7.86 -20.43
C THR A 606 11.05 6.98 -19.39
N CYS A 607 10.69 7.15 -18.12
CA CYS A 607 11.27 6.35 -17.02
C CYS A 607 10.23 6.09 -15.93
N MET A 608 10.08 4.82 -15.56
CA MET A 608 9.26 4.42 -14.43
C MET A 608 10.03 4.46 -13.11
N THR A 609 11.30 4.08 -13.13
CA THR A 609 12.16 3.94 -11.94
C THR A 609 12.15 5.17 -11.05
N VAL A 610 12.24 6.37 -11.65
CA VAL A 610 12.34 7.65 -10.93
C VAL A 610 11.06 8.10 -10.21
N GLN A 611 9.96 7.41 -10.46
CA GLN A 611 8.67 7.61 -9.81
C GLN A 611 8.14 6.32 -9.17
N PHE A 612 8.93 5.25 -9.19
CA PHE A 612 8.54 3.95 -8.66
C PHE A 612 8.75 3.89 -7.13
N SER A 613 7.88 4.58 -6.42
CA SER A 613 7.96 4.73 -4.95
C SER A 613 8.01 3.39 -4.22
N HIS A 614 7.30 2.35 -4.70
CA HIS A 614 7.29 1.03 -4.07
C HIS A 614 8.71 0.51 -3.79
N ILE A 615 9.58 0.51 -4.81
CA ILE A 615 10.92 -0.09 -4.70
C ILE A 615 12.00 0.92 -4.27
N MET A 616 11.74 2.22 -4.36
CA MET A 616 12.72 3.24 -3.99
C MET A 616 12.51 3.77 -2.56
N ALA A 617 11.27 4.00 -2.15
CA ALA A 617 10.93 4.61 -0.86
C ALA A 617 9.90 3.83 -0.03
N GLY A 618 9.12 2.93 -0.65
CA GLY A 618 7.95 2.28 -0.04
C GLY A 618 8.19 0.92 0.61
N GLY A 619 9.46 0.46 0.72
CA GLY A 619 9.77 -0.81 1.39
C GLY A 619 9.67 -2.08 0.51
N TYR A 620 9.29 -1.96 -0.77
CA TYR A 620 9.19 -3.09 -1.72
C TYR A 620 10.49 -3.38 -2.48
N ALA A 621 11.63 -2.85 -2.07
CA ALA A 621 12.91 -3.16 -2.68
C ALA A 621 13.24 -4.66 -2.59
N ALA A 622 13.50 -5.30 -3.74
CA ALA A 622 13.58 -6.76 -3.90
C ALA A 622 12.32 -7.49 -3.38
N GLY A 623 11.16 -6.84 -3.47
CA GLY A 623 9.89 -7.32 -2.90
C GLY A 623 8.67 -7.09 -3.77
N TYR A 624 8.78 -6.43 -4.94
CA TYR A 624 7.61 -6.15 -5.78
C TYR A 624 6.94 -7.43 -6.34
N TYR A 625 7.71 -8.49 -6.54
CA TYR A 625 7.18 -9.80 -6.94
C TYR A 625 6.09 -10.31 -5.99
N SER A 626 6.04 -9.82 -4.76
CA SER A 626 5.08 -10.25 -3.73
C SER A 626 3.62 -10.09 -4.17
N TYR A 627 3.31 -9.10 -5.02
CA TYR A 627 1.98 -8.97 -5.61
C TYR A 627 1.58 -10.19 -6.44
N LYS A 628 2.47 -10.67 -7.31
CA LYS A 628 2.19 -11.88 -8.11
C LYS A 628 2.32 -13.16 -7.28
N TRP A 629 3.18 -13.18 -6.28
CA TRP A 629 3.28 -14.27 -5.32
C TRP A 629 1.98 -14.44 -4.54
N ALA A 630 1.48 -13.36 -3.94
CA ALA A 630 0.23 -13.35 -3.18
C ALA A 630 -1.00 -13.59 -4.07
N GLU A 631 -0.97 -13.17 -5.33
CA GLU A 631 -2.05 -13.42 -6.30
C GLU A 631 -2.19 -14.93 -6.63
N VAL A 632 -1.11 -15.68 -6.62
CA VAL A 632 -1.17 -17.15 -6.68
C VAL A 632 -1.87 -17.72 -5.45
N LEU A 633 -1.54 -17.20 -4.26
CA LEU A 633 -2.19 -17.60 -3.01
C LEU A 633 -3.68 -17.23 -2.99
N ASP A 634 -4.03 -16.02 -3.40
CA ASP A 634 -5.41 -15.52 -3.39
C ASP A 634 -6.30 -16.28 -4.36
N ALA A 635 -5.85 -16.50 -5.58
CA ALA A 635 -6.62 -17.25 -6.58
C ALA A 635 -6.92 -18.69 -6.11
N ASP A 636 -5.93 -19.36 -5.51
CA ASP A 636 -6.12 -20.70 -4.95
C ASP A 636 -7.03 -20.66 -3.71
N ALA A 637 -6.89 -19.67 -2.82
CA ALA A 637 -7.77 -19.51 -1.67
C ALA A 637 -9.21 -19.18 -2.09
N PHE A 638 -9.41 -18.29 -3.05
CA PHE A 638 -10.75 -17.92 -3.53
C PHE A 638 -11.43 -19.09 -4.27
N SER A 639 -10.67 -19.99 -4.88
CA SER A 639 -11.22 -21.22 -5.50
C SER A 639 -12.01 -22.08 -4.52
N VAL A 640 -11.63 -22.06 -3.22
CA VAL A 640 -12.39 -22.74 -2.15
C VAL A 640 -13.76 -22.11 -1.97
N PHE A 641 -13.82 -20.77 -1.92
CA PHE A 641 -15.07 -20.01 -1.82
C PHE A 641 -15.96 -20.20 -3.06
N LYS A 642 -15.38 -20.25 -4.25
CA LYS A 642 -16.15 -20.57 -5.48
C LYS A 642 -16.79 -21.95 -5.39
N LYS A 643 -16.10 -22.94 -4.83
CA LYS A 643 -16.59 -24.31 -4.68
C LYS A 643 -17.61 -24.48 -3.55
N GLU A 644 -17.37 -23.82 -2.41
CA GLU A 644 -18.20 -23.99 -1.20
C GLU A 644 -19.31 -22.93 -1.07
N GLY A 645 -19.27 -21.89 -1.93
CA GLY A 645 -20.17 -20.73 -1.93
C GLY A 645 -19.45 -19.47 -1.48
N ILE A 646 -19.50 -18.39 -2.29
CA ILE A 646 -18.73 -17.16 -2.05
C ILE A 646 -19.08 -16.43 -0.75
N PHE A 647 -20.26 -16.70 -0.18
CA PHE A 647 -20.70 -16.19 1.11
C PHE A 647 -20.82 -17.27 2.18
N ASN A 648 -20.14 -18.39 2.02
CA ASN A 648 -20.14 -19.46 3.01
C ASN A 648 -19.46 -18.99 4.31
N GLN A 649 -20.24 -18.79 5.35
CA GLN A 649 -19.73 -18.28 6.63
C GLN A 649 -18.75 -19.24 7.32
N ALA A 650 -18.91 -20.55 7.13
CA ALA A 650 -17.96 -21.52 7.71
C ALA A 650 -16.60 -21.43 7.04
N THR A 651 -16.57 -21.26 5.71
CA THR A 651 -15.34 -21.03 4.94
C THR A 651 -14.69 -19.71 5.31
N ALA A 652 -15.50 -18.64 5.41
CA ALA A 652 -15.04 -17.32 5.84
C ALA A 652 -14.46 -17.35 7.28
N GLN A 653 -15.10 -18.08 8.19
CA GLN A 653 -14.60 -18.24 9.56
C GLN A 653 -13.26 -19.00 9.58
N ARG A 654 -13.09 -20.06 8.77
CA ARG A 654 -11.80 -20.74 8.64
C ARG A 654 -10.71 -19.82 8.10
N PHE A 655 -11.04 -18.93 7.16
CA PHE A 655 -10.11 -17.93 6.62
C PHE A 655 -9.75 -16.88 7.69
N ARG A 656 -10.74 -16.38 8.43
CA ARG A 656 -10.53 -15.48 9.56
C ARG A 656 -9.62 -16.11 10.61
N ASP A 657 -9.91 -17.34 11.07
CA ASP A 657 -9.22 -18.00 12.17
C ASP A 657 -7.77 -18.40 11.83
N ASN A 658 -7.49 -18.73 10.57
CA ASN A 658 -6.19 -19.24 10.16
C ASN A 658 -5.31 -18.20 9.46
N ILE A 659 -5.90 -17.17 8.86
CA ILE A 659 -5.18 -16.14 8.10
C ILE A 659 -5.33 -14.78 8.78
N LEU A 660 -6.55 -14.22 8.84
CA LEU A 660 -6.76 -12.81 9.19
C LEU A 660 -6.47 -12.49 10.66
N SER A 661 -6.67 -13.45 11.58
CA SER A 661 -6.49 -13.21 13.01
C SER A 661 -5.09 -13.55 13.52
N ARG A 662 -4.24 -14.16 12.71
CA ARG A 662 -2.98 -14.77 13.17
C ARG A 662 -1.77 -13.86 13.05
N GLY A 663 -1.80 -12.85 12.18
CA GLY A 663 -0.63 -11.99 11.93
C GLY A 663 0.64 -12.80 11.68
N GLY A 664 1.75 -12.36 12.25
CA GLY A 664 3.07 -12.99 12.14
C GLY A 664 3.39 -14.04 13.23
N THR A 665 2.38 -14.63 13.87
CA THR A 665 2.58 -15.57 14.99
C THR A 665 3.12 -16.94 14.61
N GLU A 666 3.05 -17.28 13.31
CA GLU A 666 3.56 -18.52 12.73
C GLU A 666 4.05 -18.27 11.30
N HIS A 667 4.84 -19.22 10.76
CA HIS A 667 5.26 -19.13 9.36
C HIS A 667 4.04 -19.10 8.42
N PRO A 668 3.97 -18.16 7.44
CA PRO A 668 2.77 -17.95 6.61
C PRO A 668 2.31 -19.19 5.86
N MET A 669 3.23 -20.03 5.35
CA MET A 669 2.86 -21.28 4.67
C MET A 669 2.17 -22.29 5.60
N THR A 670 2.49 -22.27 6.89
CA THR A 670 1.80 -23.10 7.90
C THR A 670 0.36 -22.64 8.07
N LEU A 671 0.15 -21.32 8.19
CA LEU A 671 -1.19 -20.73 8.28
C LEU A 671 -2.00 -20.98 7.02
N TYR A 672 -1.38 -20.80 5.86
CA TYR A 672 -2.04 -21.03 4.57
C TYR A 672 -2.48 -22.50 4.39
N LYS A 673 -1.57 -23.46 4.66
CA LYS A 673 -1.90 -24.89 4.60
C LYS A 673 -3.00 -25.31 5.58
N ARG A 674 -3.07 -24.68 6.75
CA ARG A 674 -4.14 -24.92 7.74
C ARG A 674 -5.51 -24.49 7.21
N PHE A 675 -5.58 -23.41 6.45
CA PHE A 675 -6.79 -23.00 5.76
C PHE A 675 -7.08 -23.87 4.53
N ARG A 676 -6.09 -24.00 3.62
CA ARG A 676 -6.26 -24.54 2.27
C ARG A 676 -6.17 -26.06 2.21
N GLY A 677 -5.40 -26.69 3.09
CA GLY A 677 -5.11 -28.13 3.10
C GLY A 677 -3.96 -28.55 2.20
N GLN A 678 -3.38 -27.65 1.40
CA GLN A 678 -2.27 -27.91 0.48
C GLN A 678 -1.43 -26.65 0.21
N GLU A 679 -0.31 -26.81 -0.50
CA GLU A 679 0.45 -25.68 -1.03
C GLU A 679 -0.24 -25.09 -2.27
N PRO A 680 -0.09 -23.77 -2.53
CA PRO A 680 -0.69 -23.12 -3.69
C PRO A 680 0.04 -23.52 -4.98
N THR A 681 -0.69 -23.48 -6.10
CA THR A 681 -0.13 -23.59 -7.44
C THR A 681 -0.64 -22.45 -8.33
N ILE A 682 0.07 -22.19 -9.44
CA ILE A 682 -0.35 -21.14 -10.39
C ILE A 682 -1.59 -21.53 -11.21
N ASP A 683 -2.11 -22.75 -11.07
CA ASP A 683 -3.20 -23.26 -11.91
C ASP A 683 -4.51 -22.53 -11.65
N ALA A 684 -4.84 -22.25 -10.38
CA ALA A 684 -6.04 -21.49 -10.03
C ALA A 684 -5.99 -20.06 -10.61
N LEU A 685 -4.82 -19.43 -10.63
CA LEU A 685 -4.62 -18.13 -11.25
C LEU A 685 -4.84 -18.18 -12.77
N LYS A 686 -4.25 -19.15 -13.45
CA LYS A 686 -4.43 -19.36 -14.90
C LYS A 686 -5.90 -19.63 -15.26
N GLU A 687 -6.60 -20.42 -14.43
CA GLU A 687 -8.03 -20.71 -14.62
C GLU A 687 -8.87 -19.42 -14.44
N ARG A 688 -8.63 -18.66 -13.38
CA ARG A 688 -9.30 -17.39 -13.11
C ARG A 688 -9.16 -16.42 -14.28
N ASP A 689 -7.97 -16.31 -14.86
CA ASP A 689 -7.63 -15.40 -15.95
C ASP A 689 -7.98 -15.95 -17.35
N GLY A 690 -8.60 -17.14 -17.42
CA GLY A 690 -9.10 -17.73 -18.67
C GLY A 690 -8.03 -18.29 -19.60
N LEU A 691 -6.83 -18.59 -19.09
CA LEU A 691 -5.73 -19.19 -19.87
C LEU A 691 -5.87 -20.71 -20.03
N THR A 692 -6.58 -21.35 -19.12
CA THR A 692 -6.93 -22.78 -19.23
C THR A 692 -8.43 -22.89 -19.47
N LYS A 693 -8.87 -23.71 -20.45
CA LYS A 693 -10.28 -24.05 -20.56
C LYS A 693 -10.64 -24.88 -19.34
N GLY A 694 -11.58 -24.41 -18.52
CA GLY A 694 -12.11 -25.19 -17.40
C GLY A 694 -12.51 -26.58 -17.89
N GLN A 695 -12.08 -27.62 -17.20
CA GLN A 695 -12.50 -29.01 -17.43
C GLN A 695 -13.94 -29.22 -16.98
#